data_7af9f39760ac203e42b69d8d5e4052d3
#
_entry.id   7af9f39760ac203e42b69d8d5e4052d3
#
_cell.length_a   1.000
_cell.length_b   1.000
_cell.length_c   1.000
_cell.angle_alpha   90.00
_cell.angle_beta   90.00
_cell.angle_gamma   90.00
#
_symmetry.space_group_name_H-M   'P 1'
#
loop_
_entity.id
_entity.type
_entity.pdbx_description
1 polymer ?
#
loop_
_entity_poly.entity_id
_entity_poly.type
_entity_poly.pdbx_seq_one_letter_code
_entity_poly.pdbx_strand_id
1 'polypeptide(L)'
;MYKKIFLLILLLKSVFFSVTGTQVANCKSTKSGNLTSEANVLANNSRSDTVDILNYSINLSITNFTSKVISGFCTIKFISKINGLQYLDLDLLKLTVDSVKQHDTLLTSTYNDTLLRLFLTGSLALADTDSVSVYYHGVPQTDATGWGGFYFTPTYAYNLGVGFGADPHVYGRVWFPCFDNFIERSTYDFTITTASGKKAACNGVLTAHTINANLTENWTWKLDQTIPTYLACVAIAAYKTVHQNFTGINGNVPVELQGVALDTTGIKNSFVNLQAAFNTFEQRYGAYQWDKIGYSFVPFNGGAMEHATNITYPRSFATGSLSFESIMAHELSHHWWGDLITCRTQEDMWLNEGMASYSENLFTENVYGSDQYTRDVKSNLTEILHFTHHKEGGYQPISGIPHSLTYSDHVYLKGKAVAHCLRGYMGDTLFFAGLHYFLTAKKFSDVSSYDFRDALETSSGLNLHAFFDNWVFSPGFPHFSIDSVKSSTTGSGYNNAISIKQKLTGATTYFSDVPIDITLVDSSWQSETVSVMLSGKDSTFFIPTGYLPRYTALNYKQKIIDAISSEAHVLKSTGITNFSNAFMTITVNSISDSALIRIEHNWTKPDSLKDASKHYQLSTNRYWKVDGIIPSGLVASGKITYDGRKISFAGNSYLDHDLIVGKEDSLVLLYRVNAGADWDLYTSYTKTMGNVNDKTGTITIDSMKAGEYVLAMKNSPLATAPALKNENKEYKIYPNPAGNKLTIELLKNANNNSDIDIYDSNLKLYENYRVQGEQNNLTVSSEGWPDGIYFVIITHHVTQQTIMQKIIINHQEHAND
;
A
#
# COMPACT_ATOMS: atom_id res chain seq x y z
N MET A 1 16.37 -53.23 -29.13
CA MET A 1 15.71 -52.78 -27.93
C MET A 1 16.49 -51.63 -27.22
N TYR A 2 17.42 -50.94 -27.89
CA TYR A 2 18.27 -49.88 -27.37
C TYR A 2 18.16 -48.51 -28.07
N LYS A 3 17.15 -48.29 -28.92
CA LYS A 3 16.92 -47.01 -29.64
C LYS A 3 15.71 -46.19 -29.15
N LYS A 4 14.97 -46.66 -28.17
CA LYS A 4 13.81 -45.91 -27.59
C LYS A 4 14.06 -45.30 -26.21
N ILE A 5 15.23 -45.50 -25.61
CA ILE A 5 15.59 -44.95 -24.30
C ILE A 5 16.41 -43.65 -24.46
N PHE A 6 16.97 -43.37 -25.63
CA PHE A 6 17.78 -42.17 -25.84
C PHE A 6 16.97 -40.92 -26.27
N LEU A 7 15.68 -41.06 -26.58
CA LEU A 7 14.81 -39.95 -26.96
C LEU A 7 13.99 -39.40 -25.77
N LEU A 8 14.02 -40.09 -24.62
CA LEU A 8 13.32 -39.62 -23.40
C LEU A 8 14.23 -38.83 -22.43
N ILE A 9 15.52 -38.77 -22.69
CA ILE A 9 16.52 -38.05 -21.88
C ILE A 9 16.85 -36.68 -22.49
N LEU A 10 16.47 -36.39 -23.75
CA LEU A 10 16.68 -35.11 -24.38
C LEU A 10 15.49 -34.12 -24.27
N LEU A 11 14.37 -34.55 -23.70
CA LEU A 11 13.19 -33.69 -23.42
C LEU A 11 13.08 -33.21 -21.97
N LEU A 12 14.08 -33.49 -21.14
CA LEU A 12 14.12 -33.08 -19.72
C LEU A 12 15.25 -32.10 -19.41
N LYS A 13 15.78 -31.38 -20.38
CA LYS A 13 16.83 -30.36 -20.18
C LYS A 13 16.48 -28.96 -20.71
N SER A 14 15.24 -28.55 -20.65
CA SER A 14 14.89 -27.14 -20.87
C SER A 14 13.72 -26.68 -19.98
N VAL A 15 13.68 -27.16 -18.74
CA VAL A 15 13.02 -26.41 -17.69
C VAL A 15 14.09 -25.49 -17.10
N PHE A 16 14.21 -24.32 -17.65
CA PHE A 16 14.81 -23.19 -16.94
C PHE A 16 14.03 -23.03 -15.66
N PHE A 17 14.57 -23.48 -14.53
CA PHE A 17 14.23 -22.92 -13.25
C PHE A 17 14.67 -21.45 -13.29
N SER A 18 13.77 -20.56 -13.68
CA SER A 18 13.80 -19.22 -13.13
C SER A 18 13.62 -19.42 -11.63
N VAL A 19 14.66 -19.21 -10.87
CA VAL A 19 14.55 -18.91 -9.46
C VAL A 19 13.83 -17.56 -9.41
N THR A 20 12.51 -17.61 -9.54
CA THR A 20 11.65 -16.55 -9.03
C THR A 20 11.94 -16.55 -7.54
N GLY A 21 12.50 -15.45 -7.06
CA GLY A 21 12.59 -15.22 -5.63
C GLY A 21 11.24 -15.62 -5.04
N THR A 22 11.26 -16.46 -4.03
CA THR A 22 10.07 -16.80 -3.27
C THR A 22 9.47 -15.48 -2.84
N GLN A 23 8.35 -15.07 -3.47
CA GLN A 23 7.55 -13.98 -2.94
C GLN A 23 7.21 -14.40 -1.52
N VAL A 24 7.76 -13.70 -0.55
CA VAL A 24 7.36 -13.86 0.84
C VAL A 24 5.88 -13.48 0.85
N ALA A 25 5.02 -14.47 1.15
CA ALA A 25 3.61 -14.21 1.28
C ALA A 25 3.43 -13.18 2.39
N ASN A 26 2.90 -12.00 2.05
CA ASN A 26 2.50 -11.00 3.04
C ASN A 26 0.99 -11.08 3.26
N CYS A 27 0.51 -10.57 4.37
CA CYS A 27 -0.90 -10.64 4.75
C CYS A 27 -1.81 -10.06 3.66
N LYS A 28 -1.41 -8.96 3.03
CA LYS A 28 -2.17 -8.34 1.96
C LYS A 28 -2.31 -9.22 0.71
N SER A 29 -1.27 -9.97 0.32
CA SER A 29 -1.34 -10.83 -0.87
C SER A 29 -2.46 -11.87 -0.77
N THR A 30 -2.96 -12.10 0.44
CA THR A 30 -4.03 -13.03 0.75
C THR A 30 -5.37 -12.35 0.99
N LYS A 31 -5.40 -11.06 1.39
CA LYS A 31 -6.61 -10.25 1.58
C LYS A 31 -7.00 -9.54 0.27
N SER A 32 -7.50 -10.28 -0.73
CA SER A 32 -7.97 -9.71 -1.99
C SER A 32 -9.49 -9.85 -2.13
N GLY A 33 -10.21 -8.74 -2.16
CA GLY A 33 -11.64 -8.68 -2.47
C GLY A 33 -11.94 -7.60 -3.51
N ASN A 34 -12.88 -7.85 -4.42
CA ASN A 34 -13.41 -6.80 -5.29
C ASN A 34 -14.38 -5.94 -4.48
N LEU A 35 -14.00 -4.71 -4.21
CA LEU A 35 -14.81 -3.73 -3.49
C LEU A 35 -16.02 -3.31 -4.36
N THR A 36 -17.20 -3.84 -4.06
CA THR A 36 -18.47 -3.30 -4.57
C THR A 36 -19.19 -2.67 -3.39
N SER A 37 -19.57 -1.40 -3.53
CA SER A 37 -20.28 -0.67 -2.47
C SER A 37 -21.61 -1.31 -2.14
N GLU A 38 -21.77 -1.85 -0.93
CA GLU A 38 -23.07 -2.11 -0.35
C GLU A 38 -23.62 -0.86 0.34
N ALA A 39 -24.95 -0.77 0.44
CA ALA A 39 -25.66 0.37 0.99
C ALA A 39 -25.15 0.73 2.40
N ASN A 40 -24.78 1.98 2.59
CA ASN A 40 -24.27 2.57 3.80
C ASN A 40 -25.16 2.28 5.00
N VAL A 41 -24.73 1.40 5.87
CA VAL A 41 -25.18 1.39 7.25
C VAL A 41 -24.36 2.43 7.98
N LEU A 42 -24.92 3.59 8.19
CA LEU A 42 -24.26 4.68 8.92
C LEU A 42 -23.99 4.21 10.35
N ALA A 43 -22.82 3.65 10.61
CA ALA A 43 -22.35 3.46 11.95
C ALA A 43 -22.02 4.84 12.52
N ASN A 44 -22.93 5.34 13.32
CA ASN A 44 -22.75 6.62 13.97
C ASN A 44 -22.00 6.42 15.28
N ASN A 45 -20.71 6.79 15.33
CA ASN A 45 -19.92 6.78 16.56
C ASN A 45 -20.56 7.60 17.68
N SER A 46 -21.44 8.56 17.35
CA SER A 46 -22.14 9.38 18.36
C SER A 46 -23.03 8.59 19.32
N ARG A 47 -23.37 7.33 19.01
CA ARG A 47 -24.09 6.46 19.98
C ARG A 47 -23.22 6.17 21.20
N SER A 48 -21.92 6.00 21.02
CA SER A 48 -20.95 5.83 22.10
C SER A 48 -20.79 7.09 22.99
N ASP A 49 -21.32 8.23 22.56
CA ASP A 49 -21.42 9.43 23.42
C ASP A 49 -22.58 9.37 24.42
N THR A 50 -23.57 8.51 24.16
CA THR A 50 -24.78 8.40 24.99
C THR A 50 -24.78 7.19 25.91
N VAL A 51 -24.09 6.12 25.50
CA VAL A 51 -24.03 4.84 26.20
C VAL A 51 -22.62 4.26 26.07
N ASP A 52 -22.16 3.57 27.13
CA ASP A 52 -20.95 2.76 27.17
C ASP A 52 -21.35 1.31 27.41
N ILE A 53 -20.94 0.42 26.53
CA ILE A 53 -21.25 -1.00 26.64
C ILE A 53 -20.18 -1.70 27.46
N LEU A 54 -20.55 -2.21 28.61
CA LEU A 54 -19.63 -2.83 29.55
C LEU A 54 -19.34 -4.29 29.22
N ASN A 55 -20.36 -5.03 28.76
CA ASN A 55 -20.23 -6.47 28.49
C ASN A 55 -21.27 -6.95 27.49
N TYR A 56 -20.85 -7.90 26.65
CA TYR A 56 -21.71 -8.75 25.82
C TYR A 56 -21.64 -10.17 26.35
N SER A 57 -22.79 -10.71 26.82
CA SER A 57 -22.92 -12.14 27.17
C SER A 57 -23.68 -12.85 26.05
N ILE A 58 -22.95 -13.54 25.19
CA ILE A 58 -23.44 -14.16 23.96
C ILE A 58 -23.71 -15.64 24.22
N ASN A 59 -25.01 -16.04 24.17
CA ASN A 59 -25.46 -17.41 24.39
C ASN A 59 -26.12 -17.93 23.13
N LEU A 60 -25.43 -18.77 22.37
CA LEU A 60 -25.87 -19.21 21.05
C LEU A 60 -25.78 -20.73 20.88
N SER A 61 -26.81 -21.31 20.24
CA SER A 61 -26.84 -22.69 19.73
C SER A 61 -26.45 -22.69 18.26
N ILE A 62 -25.32 -23.38 17.92
CA ILE A 62 -24.80 -23.55 16.58
C ILE A 62 -24.54 -25.04 16.35
N THR A 63 -25.60 -25.82 16.28
CA THR A 63 -25.51 -27.29 16.26
C THR A 63 -25.67 -27.90 14.87
N ASN A 64 -26.28 -27.17 13.93
CA ASN A 64 -26.55 -27.65 12.57
C ASN A 64 -25.95 -26.75 11.51
N PHE A 65 -24.83 -27.18 10.90
CA PHE A 65 -24.12 -26.40 9.90
C PHE A 65 -24.81 -26.44 8.51
N THR A 66 -25.73 -27.39 8.28
CA THR A 66 -26.46 -27.45 7.02
C THR A 66 -27.58 -26.40 6.96
N SER A 67 -28.32 -26.23 8.07
CA SER A 67 -29.31 -25.16 8.17
C SER A 67 -28.70 -23.76 8.25
N LYS A 68 -27.44 -23.68 8.67
CA LYS A 68 -26.72 -22.42 8.88
C LYS A 68 -27.38 -21.47 9.89
N VAL A 69 -28.32 -21.94 10.67
CA VAL A 69 -29.07 -21.15 11.64
C VAL A 69 -28.30 -21.07 12.94
N ILE A 70 -28.13 -19.86 13.44
CA ILE A 70 -27.77 -19.58 14.83
C ILE A 70 -29.04 -19.21 15.59
N SER A 71 -29.12 -19.53 16.89
CA SER A 71 -30.26 -19.18 17.72
C SER A 71 -29.86 -19.04 19.19
N GLY A 72 -30.45 -18.11 19.90
CA GLY A 72 -30.19 -17.90 21.30
C GLY A 72 -30.45 -16.46 21.73
N PHE A 73 -29.59 -15.92 22.57
CA PHE A 73 -29.71 -14.54 23.04
C PHE A 73 -28.35 -13.92 23.33
N CYS A 74 -28.32 -12.59 23.30
CA CYS A 74 -27.23 -11.78 23.78
C CYS A 74 -27.74 -10.85 24.87
N THR A 75 -27.11 -10.87 26.03
CA THR A 75 -27.34 -9.90 27.09
C THR A 75 -26.29 -8.81 27.01
N ILE A 76 -26.74 -7.57 26.86
CA ILE A 76 -25.93 -6.36 26.73
C ILE A 76 -26.02 -5.60 28.04
N LYS A 77 -24.91 -5.50 28.77
CA LYS A 77 -24.79 -4.68 29.98
C LYS A 77 -24.14 -3.34 29.59
N PHE A 78 -24.75 -2.25 30.01
CA PHE A 78 -24.34 -0.91 29.62
C PHE A 78 -24.48 0.11 30.75
N ILE A 79 -23.85 1.27 30.63
CA ILE A 79 -23.95 2.43 31.50
C ILE A 79 -24.39 3.65 30.68
N SER A 80 -25.34 4.41 31.20
CA SER A 80 -25.79 5.65 30.56
C SER A 80 -24.76 6.77 30.75
N LYS A 81 -24.36 7.42 29.67
CA LYS A 81 -23.51 8.63 29.66
C LYS A 81 -24.31 9.93 29.68
N ILE A 82 -25.64 9.84 29.65
CA ILE A 82 -26.55 11.00 29.64
C ILE A 82 -27.66 10.84 30.65
N ASN A 83 -28.28 11.96 31.05
CA ASN A 83 -29.52 11.94 31.80
C ASN A 83 -30.71 11.72 30.84
N GLY A 84 -31.64 10.89 31.23
CA GLY A 84 -32.89 10.71 30.49
C GLY A 84 -32.80 9.70 29.34
N LEU A 85 -31.87 8.75 29.38
CA LEU A 85 -31.79 7.68 28.39
C LEU A 85 -33.05 6.83 28.44
N GLN A 86 -33.78 6.76 27.32
CA GLN A 86 -35.07 6.05 27.19
C GLN A 86 -35.05 4.89 26.19
N TYR A 87 -34.03 4.81 25.35
CA TYR A 87 -33.89 3.77 24.37
C TYR A 87 -32.41 3.42 24.11
N LEU A 88 -32.19 2.20 23.61
CA LEU A 88 -30.89 1.72 23.17
C LEU A 88 -30.99 1.30 21.70
N ASP A 89 -30.12 1.81 20.87
CA ASP A 89 -29.99 1.47 19.45
C ASP A 89 -28.82 0.50 19.24
N LEU A 90 -29.10 -0.69 18.72
CA LEU A 90 -28.12 -1.72 18.43
C LEU A 90 -28.09 -2.05 16.93
N ASP A 91 -26.91 -2.28 16.40
CA ASP A 91 -26.77 -2.84 15.06
C ASP A 91 -27.04 -4.35 15.11
N LEU A 92 -27.84 -4.84 14.18
CA LEU A 92 -28.12 -6.26 13.97
C LEU A 92 -28.55 -6.45 12.52
N LEU A 93 -27.86 -7.32 11.78
CA LEU A 93 -28.09 -7.42 10.34
C LEU A 93 -28.91 -8.68 9.97
N LYS A 94 -30.15 -8.46 9.52
CA LYS A 94 -31.02 -9.48 8.89
C LYS A 94 -31.23 -10.78 9.72
N LEU A 95 -31.11 -10.70 11.04
CA LEU A 95 -31.50 -11.79 11.93
C LEU A 95 -32.91 -11.51 12.46
N THR A 96 -33.69 -12.54 12.76
CA THR A 96 -35.02 -12.40 13.32
C THR A 96 -34.94 -12.15 14.82
N VAL A 97 -35.52 -11.05 15.31
CA VAL A 97 -35.64 -10.76 16.73
C VAL A 97 -36.93 -11.43 17.27
N ASP A 98 -36.77 -12.36 18.20
CA ASP A 98 -37.87 -13.11 18.80
C ASP A 98 -38.51 -12.32 19.94
N SER A 99 -37.70 -11.75 20.80
CA SER A 99 -38.14 -10.89 21.90
C SER A 99 -36.98 -10.11 22.49
N VAL A 100 -37.31 -9.04 23.18
CA VAL A 100 -36.35 -8.25 23.95
C VAL A 100 -36.82 -8.11 25.38
N LYS A 101 -35.94 -8.27 26.35
CA LYS A 101 -36.23 -8.18 27.78
C LYS A 101 -35.27 -7.25 28.51
N GLN A 102 -35.80 -6.53 29.49
CA GLN A 102 -35.04 -5.82 30.49
C GLN A 102 -35.49 -6.40 31.84
N HIS A 103 -34.57 -7.02 32.62
CA HIS A 103 -34.87 -7.69 33.89
C HIS A 103 -36.16 -8.60 33.82
N ASP A 104 -36.24 -9.51 32.85
CA ASP A 104 -37.39 -10.38 32.56
C ASP A 104 -38.69 -9.68 32.06
N THR A 105 -38.73 -8.34 32.02
CA THR A 105 -39.84 -7.58 31.44
C THR A 105 -39.68 -7.47 29.93
N LEU A 106 -40.72 -7.83 29.15
CA LEU A 106 -40.74 -7.64 27.73
C LEU A 106 -40.71 -6.16 27.37
N LEU A 107 -39.80 -5.78 26.48
CA LEU A 107 -39.70 -4.44 25.93
C LEU A 107 -40.41 -4.31 24.60
N THR A 108 -40.91 -3.11 24.31
CA THR A 108 -41.24 -2.70 22.95
C THR A 108 -39.98 -2.42 22.17
N SER A 109 -39.92 -2.85 20.93
CA SER A 109 -38.80 -2.62 20.03
C SER A 109 -39.24 -2.34 18.61
N THR A 110 -38.38 -1.69 17.84
CA THR A 110 -38.51 -1.55 16.39
C THR A 110 -37.23 -2.07 15.73
N TYR A 111 -37.40 -2.78 14.62
CA TYR A 111 -36.29 -3.37 13.90
C TYR A 111 -36.52 -3.27 12.38
N ASN A 112 -35.51 -2.86 11.64
CA ASN A 112 -35.58 -2.65 10.18
C ASN A 112 -34.54 -3.48 9.41
N ASP A 113 -34.15 -4.64 9.96
CA ASP A 113 -33.12 -5.55 9.43
C ASP A 113 -31.66 -5.02 9.53
N THR A 114 -31.44 -3.80 10.07
CA THR A 114 -30.11 -3.24 10.27
C THR A 114 -29.95 -2.59 11.63
N LEU A 115 -30.97 -1.88 12.10
CA LEU A 115 -30.98 -1.18 13.38
C LEU A 115 -32.13 -1.70 14.25
N LEU A 116 -31.80 -2.14 15.45
CA LEU A 116 -32.73 -2.55 16.49
C LEU A 116 -32.80 -1.49 17.58
N ARG A 117 -33.93 -0.76 17.69
CA ARG A 117 -34.20 0.17 18.77
C ARG A 117 -35.02 -0.53 19.85
N LEU A 118 -34.54 -0.47 21.08
CA LEU A 118 -35.16 -1.00 22.29
C LEU A 118 -35.65 0.14 23.14
N PHE A 119 -36.95 0.16 23.54
CA PHE A 119 -37.49 1.19 24.44
C PHE A 119 -37.42 0.67 25.88
N LEU A 120 -36.64 1.34 26.72
CA LEU A 120 -36.41 0.96 28.11
C LEU A 120 -37.71 1.16 28.97
N THR A 121 -37.88 0.39 30.03
CA THR A 121 -39.04 0.47 30.93
C THR A 121 -39.12 1.79 31.71
N GLY A 122 -38.03 2.51 31.78
CA GLY A 122 -37.92 3.81 32.44
C GLY A 122 -36.76 4.63 31.85
N SER A 123 -36.64 5.88 32.32
CA SER A 123 -35.56 6.78 31.95
C SER A 123 -34.38 6.55 32.88
N LEU A 124 -33.19 6.29 32.34
CA LEU A 124 -31.94 6.15 33.11
C LEU A 124 -31.28 7.51 33.30
N ALA A 125 -30.73 7.72 34.49
CA ALA A 125 -29.88 8.87 34.76
C ALA A 125 -28.43 8.65 34.31
N LEU A 126 -27.66 9.71 34.28
CA LEU A 126 -26.20 9.65 34.06
C LEU A 126 -25.54 8.68 35.05
N ALA A 127 -24.73 7.77 34.55
CA ALA A 127 -24.00 6.74 35.28
C ALA A 127 -24.88 5.57 35.82
N ASP A 128 -26.16 5.52 35.48
CA ASP A 128 -26.98 4.33 35.77
C ASP A 128 -26.53 3.16 34.90
N THR A 129 -26.41 2.00 35.51
CA THR A 129 -26.04 0.76 34.86
C THR A 129 -27.28 -0.13 34.68
N ASP A 130 -27.46 -0.70 33.50
CA ASP A 130 -28.59 -1.58 33.22
C ASP A 130 -28.17 -2.72 32.24
N SER A 131 -29.12 -3.61 31.95
CA SER A 131 -28.90 -4.69 30.99
C SER A 131 -30.18 -5.06 30.23
N VAL A 132 -30.01 -5.39 28.98
CA VAL A 132 -31.09 -5.88 28.11
C VAL A 132 -30.67 -7.19 27.47
N SER A 133 -31.63 -8.11 27.28
CA SER A 133 -31.41 -9.40 26.60
C SER A 133 -32.21 -9.42 25.32
N VAL A 134 -31.53 -9.59 24.21
CA VAL A 134 -32.14 -9.76 22.89
C VAL A 134 -32.12 -11.23 22.53
N TYR A 135 -33.29 -11.83 22.31
CA TYR A 135 -33.47 -13.20 21.82
C TYR A 135 -33.65 -13.16 20.31
N TYR A 136 -32.88 -13.97 19.60
CA TYR A 136 -32.86 -13.91 18.14
C TYR A 136 -32.45 -15.24 17.51
N HIS A 137 -32.81 -15.39 16.26
CA HIS A 137 -32.34 -16.49 15.43
C HIS A 137 -32.24 -16.08 13.96
N GLY A 138 -31.57 -16.90 13.15
CA GLY A 138 -31.52 -16.71 11.70
C GLY A 138 -30.25 -17.23 11.08
N VAL A 139 -30.10 -16.96 9.79
CA VAL A 139 -28.89 -17.28 9.02
C VAL A 139 -28.03 -16.01 8.92
N PRO A 140 -26.87 -15.97 9.59
CA PRO A 140 -26.00 -14.81 9.54
C PRO A 140 -25.49 -14.55 8.11
N GLN A 141 -25.23 -13.30 7.81
CA GLN A 141 -24.77 -12.87 6.49
C GLN A 141 -23.25 -13.02 6.32
N THR A 142 -22.82 -13.09 5.06
CA THR A 142 -21.43 -12.85 4.65
C THR A 142 -21.36 -11.54 3.89
N ASP A 143 -20.20 -10.90 3.89
CA ASP A 143 -19.96 -9.70 3.11
C ASP A 143 -20.01 -10.01 1.59
N ALA A 144 -20.53 -9.07 0.79
CA ALA A 144 -20.69 -9.26 -0.66
C ALA A 144 -19.34 -9.39 -1.40
N THR A 145 -18.27 -8.84 -0.83
CA THR A 145 -16.91 -9.01 -1.36
C THR A 145 -16.36 -10.44 -1.20
N GLY A 146 -17.05 -11.25 -0.40
CA GLY A 146 -16.59 -12.59 -0.01
C GLY A 146 -15.58 -12.57 1.15
N TRP A 147 -15.25 -11.38 1.71
CA TRP A 147 -14.37 -11.25 2.85
C TRP A 147 -15.09 -10.58 4.03
N GLY A 148 -15.43 -11.39 5.02
CA GLY A 148 -16.17 -10.95 6.23
C GLY A 148 -17.50 -11.65 6.46
N GLY A 149 -17.97 -11.60 7.70
CA GLY A 149 -19.23 -12.17 8.10
C GLY A 149 -19.12 -13.56 8.74
N PHE A 150 -20.19 -14.36 8.65
CA PHE A 150 -20.26 -15.66 9.30
C PHE A 150 -20.38 -16.79 8.29
N TYR A 151 -19.47 -17.75 8.36
CA TYR A 151 -19.31 -18.80 7.37
C TYR A 151 -19.71 -20.18 7.92
N PHE A 152 -20.35 -20.97 7.06
CA PHE A 152 -20.67 -22.37 7.32
C PHE A 152 -20.15 -23.24 6.19
N THR A 153 -19.47 -24.32 6.57
CA THR A 153 -19.16 -25.46 5.71
C THR A 153 -19.74 -26.72 6.36
N PRO A 154 -19.73 -27.88 5.73
CA PRO A 154 -20.24 -29.12 6.37
C PRO A 154 -19.54 -29.47 7.69
N THR A 155 -18.31 -28.97 7.91
CA THR A 155 -17.47 -29.33 9.05
C THR A 155 -17.06 -28.16 9.93
N TYR A 156 -17.25 -26.92 9.49
CA TYR A 156 -16.86 -25.70 10.20
C TYR A 156 -17.99 -24.67 10.25
N ALA A 157 -18.02 -23.92 11.34
CA ALA A 157 -18.74 -22.66 11.44
C ALA A 157 -17.80 -21.63 12.09
N TYR A 158 -17.68 -20.43 11.53
CA TYR A 158 -16.77 -19.40 12.06
C TYR A 158 -17.15 -18.02 11.52
N ASN A 159 -16.75 -16.98 12.24
CA ASN A 159 -16.88 -15.60 11.75
C ASN A 159 -15.52 -14.99 11.36
N LEU A 160 -15.61 -13.96 10.51
CA LEU A 160 -14.58 -12.97 10.27
C LEU A 160 -15.19 -11.61 10.57
N GLY A 161 -14.63 -10.89 11.52
CA GLY A 161 -15.29 -9.73 12.13
C GLY A 161 -15.19 -8.43 11.31
N VAL A 162 -14.36 -8.38 10.27
CA VAL A 162 -14.30 -7.28 9.32
C VAL A 162 -15.21 -7.60 8.13
N GLY A 163 -15.80 -6.57 7.50
CA GLY A 163 -16.50 -6.68 6.22
C GLY A 163 -15.92 -5.66 5.26
N PHE A 164 -15.31 -6.07 4.14
CA PHE A 164 -14.66 -5.16 3.21
C PHE A 164 -15.64 -4.26 2.46
N GLY A 165 -16.89 -4.70 2.27
CA GLY A 165 -17.97 -3.88 1.70
C GLY A 165 -18.72 -3.06 2.75
N ALA A 166 -18.51 -3.30 4.04
CA ALA A 166 -19.24 -2.62 5.12
C ALA A 166 -18.64 -1.22 5.41
N ASP A 167 -19.49 -0.30 5.88
CA ASP A 167 -19.05 1.02 6.37
C ASP A 167 -19.63 1.25 7.78
N PRO A 168 -18.78 1.42 8.80
CA PRO A 168 -17.34 1.14 8.81
C PRO A 168 -17.05 -0.34 8.54
N HIS A 169 -15.79 -0.67 8.27
CA HIS A 169 -15.33 -2.03 7.98
C HIS A 169 -15.41 -3.00 9.19
N VAL A 170 -16.44 -2.92 9.99
CA VAL A 170 -16.73 -3.81 11.13
C VAL A 170 -17.97 -4.64 10.84
N TYR A 171 -18.00 -5.89 11.30
CA TYR A 171 -19.07 -6.80 10.91
C TYR A 171 -19.51 -7.76 12.04
N GLY A 172 -19.45 -7.31 13.31
CA GLY A 172 -19.99 -8.00 14.48
C GLY A 172 -21.50 -8.15 14.39
N ARG A 173 -22.20 -7.15 13.87
CA ARG A 173 -23.66 -7.05 13.70
C ARG A 173 -24.30 -8.20 12.89
N VAL A 174 -23.52 -9.02 12.20
CA VAL A 174 -24.07 -10.15 11.43
C VAL A 174 -24.45 -11.35 12.29
N TRP A 175 -23.93 -11.44 13.54
CA TRP A 175 -24.17 -12.61 14.37
C TRP A 175 -24.58 -12.31 15.82
N PHE A 176 -24.45 -11.06 16.30
CA PHE A 176 -25.00 -10.61 17.57
C PHE A 176 -25.35 -9.13 17.55
N PRO A 177 -26.37 -8.69 18.35
CA PRO A 177 -26.72 -7.27 18.45
C PRO A 177 -25.64 -6.51 19.21
N CYS A 178 -25.16 -5.40 18.64
CA CYS A 178 -24.01 -4.69 19.18
C CYS A 178 -23.94 -3.20 18.77
N PHE A 179 -23.02 -2.45 19.37
CA PHE A 179 -22.53 -1.19 18.82
C PHE A 179 -21.38 -1.51 17.89
N ASP A 180 -21.64 -1.60 16.60
CA ASP A 180 -20.66 -2.08 15.63
C ASP A 180 -19.83 -0.92 15.08
N ASN A 181 -18.78 -0.53 15.80
CA ASN A 181 -17.83 0.51 15.44
C ASN A 181 -16.42 0.19 15.98
N PHE A 182 -15.43 1.04 15.68
CA PHE A 182 -14.05 0.83 16.12
C PHE A 182 -13.75 1.33 17.54
N ILE A 183 -14.60 2.22 18.09
CA ILE A 183 -14.30 2.93 19.35
C ILE A 183 -14.96 2.29 20.57
N GLU A 184 -16.10 1.63 20.39
CA GLU A 184 -16.81 0.99 21.50
C GLU A 184 -16.12 -0.32 21.87
N ARG A 185 -15.72 -0.44 23.13
CA ARG A 185 -14.94 -1.59 23.63
C ARG A 185 -15.63 -2.19 24.85
N SER A 186 -15.76 -3.51 24.84
CA SER A 186 -16.49 -4.25 25.89
C SER A 186 -15.77 -5.53 26.28
N THR A 187 -16.09 -6.07 27.45
CA THR A 187 -15.76 -7.44 27.83
C THR A 187 -16.75 -8.44 27.22
N TYR A 188 -16.37 -9.72 27.16
CA TYR A 188 -17.20 -10.74 26.53
C TYR A 188 -17.28 -12.02 27.35
N ASP A 189 -18.52 -12.55 27.47
CA ASP A 189 -18.81 -13.90 27.94
C ASP A 189 -19.48 -14.67 26.79
N PHE A 190 -18.96 -15.86 26.47
CA PHE A 190 -19.54 -16.69 25.42
C PHE A 190 -20.01 -18.01 26.02
N THR A 191 -21.24 -18.42 25.71
CA THR A 191 -21.73 -19.78 25.94
C THR A 191 -22.23 -20.34 24.59
N ILE A 192 -21.41 -21.15 23.97
CA ILE A 192 -21.71 -21.69 22.64
C ILE A 192 -22.08 -23.17 22.76
N THR A 193 -23.33 -23.49 22.40
CA THR A 193 -23.81 -24.86 22.30
C THR A 193 -23.53 -25.44 20.93
N THR A 194 -22.79 -26.54 20.89
CA THR A 194 -22.39 -27.22 19.65
C THR A 194 -22.95 -28.64 19.58
N ALA A 195 -22.93 -29.23 18.39
CA ALA A 195 -23.19 -30.67 18.24
C ALA A 195 -22.04 -31.49 18.89
N SER A 196 -22.34 -32.70 19.31
CA SER A 196 -21.37 -33.63 19.89
C SER A 196 -20.10 -33.77 19.05
N GLY A 197 -18.95 -33.76 19.70
CA GLY A 197 -17.62 -33.88 19.07
C GLY A 197 -17.15 -32.61 18.35
N LYS A 198 -17.85 -31.49 18.51
CA LYS A 198 -17.45 -30.18 18.03
C LYS A 198 -17.03 -29.27 19.19
N LYS A 199 -15.88 -28.64 19.07
CA LYS A 199 -15.39 -27.63 20.00
C LYS A 199 -15.66 -26.24 19.44
N ALA A 200 -16.23 -25.36 20.25
CA ALA A 200 -16.24 -23.93 19.97
C ALA A 200 -15.00 -23.29 20.63
N ALA A 201 -14.21 -22.58 19.82
CA ALA A 201 -13.11 -21.74 20.29
C ALA A 201 -13.51 -20.28 20.14
N CYS A 202 -13.39 -19.51 21.24
CA CYS A 202 -13.73 -18.08 21.28
C CYS A 202 -12.58 -17.28 21.88
N ASN A 203 -12.77 -15.96 21.95
CA ASN A 203 -11.86 -15.07 22.66
C ASN A 203 -11.77 -15.45 24.14
N GLY A 204 -10.68 -15.02 24.81
CA GLY A 204 -10.49 -15.21 26.24
C GLY A 204 -10.12 -16.65 26.63
N VAL A 205 -10.41 -16.98 27.88
CA VAL A 205 -10.09 -18.29 28.46
C VAL A 205 -11.32 -19.18 28.58
N LEU A 206 -11.12 -20.50 28.42
CA LEU A 206 -12.17 -21.49 28.61
C LEU A 206 -12.46 -21.64 30.12
N THR A 207 -13.67 -21.30 30.55
CA THR A 207 -14.09 -21.37 31.96
C THR A 207 -14.89 -22.61 32.27
N ALA A 208 -15.64 -23.16 31.30
CA ALA A 208 -16.40 -24.40 31.48
C ALA A 208 -16.61 -25.13 30.13
N HIS A 209 -16.70 -26.47 30.24
CA HIS A 209 -17.16 -27.36 29.17
C HIS A 209 -18.13 -28.37 29.80
N THR A 210 -19.35 -28.46 29.28
CA THR A 210 -20.36 -29.39 29.79
C THR A 210 -21.05 -30.14 28.64
N ILE A 211 -21.35 -31.41 28.87
CA ILE A 211 -22.11 -32.22 27.94
C ILE A 211 -23.57 -32.31 28.43
N ASN A 212 -24.51 -31.89 27.58
CA ASN A 212 -25.92 -31.88 27.90
C ASN A 212 -26.52 -33.27 27.73
N ALA A 213 -27.70 -33.52 28.36
CA ALA A 213 -28.42 -34.80 28.27
C ALA A 213 -28.77 -35.21 26.82
N ASN A 214 -28.93 -34.26 25.91
CA ASN A 214 -29.17 -34.47 24.47
C ASN A 214 -27.86 -34.63 23.68
N LEU A 215 -26.73 -34.82 24.34
CA LEU A 215 -25.35 -34.95 23.78
C LEU A 215 -24.85 -33.72 23.06
N THR A 216 -25.49 -32.57 23.11
CA THR A 216 -24.86 -31.30 22.71
C THR A 216 -23.83 -30.85 23.75
N GLU A 217 -22.92 -30.01 23.39
CA GLU A 217 -21.83 -29.58 24.24
C GLU A 217 -21.83 -28.04 24.40
N ASN A 218 -21.74 -27.55 25.63
CA ASN A 218 -21.62 -26.13 25.92
C ASN A 218 -20.17 -25.80 26.22
N TRP A 219 -19.67 -24.80 25.51
CA TRP A 219 -18.34 -24.25 25.66
C TRP A 219 -18.48 -22.81 26.18
N THR A 220 -18.00 -22.56 27.42
CA THR A 220 -18.10 -21.25 28.07
C THR A 220 -16.73 -20.62 28.13
N TRP A 221 -16.60 -19.44 27.52
CA TRP A 221 -15.40 -18.65 27.45
C TRP A 221 -15.61 -17.28 28.07
N LYS A 222 -14.52 -16.67 28.58
CA LYS A 222 -14.55 -15.34 29.17
C LYS A 222 -13.36 -14.53 28.71
N LEU A 223 -13.61 -13.29 28.28
CA LEU A 223 -12.61 -12.28 27.98
C LEU A 223 -12.83 -11.08 28.88
N ASP A 224 -11.90 -10.83 29.81
CA ASP A 224 -11.96 -9.72 30.76
C ASP A 224 -11.34 -8.42 30.21
N GLN A 225 -10.53 -8.50 29.18
CA GLN A 225 -10.00 -7.34 28.45
C GLN A 225 -11.04 -6.82 27.46
N THR A 226 -11.09 -5.49 27.33
CA THR A 226 -12.08 -4.87 26.44
C THR A 226 -11.58 -4.86 24.99
N ILE A 227 -12.45 -5.26 24.07
CA ILE A 227 -12.22 -5.24 22.61
C ILE A 227 -13.40 -4.63 21.86
N PRO A 228 -13.20 -4.03 20.68
CA PRO A 228 -14.31 -3.68 19.79
C PRO A 228 -14.98 -4.92 19.21
N THR A 229 -16.18 -4.76 18.71
CA THR A 229 -17.07 -5.84 18.27
C THR A 229 -16.52 -6.72 17.16
N TYR A 230 -15.74 -6.13 16.24
CA TYR A 230 -15.17 -6.85 15.12
C TYR A 230 -14.10 -7.88 15.53
N LEU A 231 -13.52 -7.72 16.72
CA LEU A 231 -12.53 -8.67 17.28
C LEU A 231 -13.19 -9.82 18.05
N ALA A 232 -14.52 -9.78 18.27
CA ALA A 232 -15.24 -10.89 18.89
C ALA A 232 -15.39 -12.07 17.91
N CYS A 233 -15.08 -13.28 18.37
CA CYS A 233 -15.05 -14.43 17.47
C CYS A 233 -15.60 -15.73 18.05
N VAL A 234 -16.02 -16.58 17.13
CA VAL A 234 -16.30 -17.98 17.36
C VAL A 234 -15.84 -18.80 16.17
N ALA A 235 -15.13 -19.89 16.43
CA ALA A 235 -14.78 -20.89 15.42
C ALA A 235 -15.12 -22.29 15.96
N ILE A 236 -15.86 -23.07 15.16
CA ILE A 236 -16.37 -24.37 15.57
C ILE A 236 -15.97 -25.44 14.56
N ALA A 237 -15.31 -26.48 15.03
CA ALA A 237 -15.01 -27.68 14.27
C ALA A 237 -14.70 -28.86 15.21
N ALA A 238 -14.35 -30.03 14.66
CA ALA A 238 -13.82 -31.15 15.44
C ALA A 238 -12.35 -30.87 15.84
N TYR A 239 -12.14 -29.79 16.54
CA TYR A 239 -10.80 -29.32 16.90
C TYR A 239 -10.07 -30.23 17.88
N LYS A 240 -8.77 -30.34 17.67
CA LYS A 240 -7.76 -30.83 18.61
C LYS A 240 -6.81 -29.68 18.88
N THR A 241 -6.57 -29.41 20.15
CA THR A 241 -5.71 -28.31 20.56
C THR A 241 -4.25 -28.76 20.61
N VAL A 242 -3.37 -28.04 19.96
CA VAL A 242 -1.92 -28.08 20.21
C VAL A 242 -1.63 -27.04 21.27
N HIS A 243 -1.21 -27.48 22.44
CA HIS A 243 -0.87 -26.61 23.55
C HIS A 243 0.63 -26.31 23.58
N GLN A 244 0.95 -25.06 23.84
CA GLN A 244 2.29 -24.57 24.19
C GLN A 244 2.16 -23.60 25.37
N ASN A 245 3.28 -23.19 25.94
CA ASN A 245 3.29 -22.18 27.00
C ASN A 245 4.55 -21.34 26.86
N PHE A 246 4.40 -20.05 26.72
CA PHE A 246 5.51 -19.12 26.57
C PHE A 246 5.75 -18.38 27.88
N THR A 247 7.01 -18.11 28.18
CA THR A 247 7.38 -17.25 29.30
C THR A 247 7.47 -15.82 28.78
N GLY A 248 6.52 -14.97 29.15
CA GLY A 248 6.49 -13.56 28.84
C GLY A 248 7.00 -12.70 29.99
N ILE A 249 7.03 -11.38 29.79
CA ILE A 249 7.48 -10.39 30.81
C ILE A 249 6.60 -10.44 32.07
N ASN A 250 5.27 -10.59 31.92
CA ASN A 250 4.32 -10.65 33.02
C ASN A 250 4.04 -12.07 33.53
N GLY A 251 4.76 -13.08 33.09
CA GLY A 251 4.56 -14.48 33.46
C GLY A 251 4.26 -15.40 32.28
N ASN A 252 3.72 -16.57 32.59
CA ASN A 252 3.44 -17.57 31.55
C ASN A 252 2.17 -17.22 30.75
N VAL A 253 2.26 -17.35 29.45
CA VAL A 253 1.17 -17.13 28.48
C VAL A 253 0.82 -18.46 27.81
N PRO A 254 -0.38 -19.02 28.06
CA PRO A 254 -0.83 -20.23 27.36
C PRO A 254 -1.01 -19.98 25.86
N VAL A 255 -0.64 -20.98 25.06
CA VAL A 255 -0.81 -20.95 23.60
C VAL A 255 -1.69 -22.12 23.17
N GLU A 256 -2.75 -21.81 22.45
CA GLU A 256 -3.72 -22.77 21.96
C GLU A 256 -3.88 -22.69 20.43
N LEU A 257 -3.42 -23.73 19.72
CA LEU A 257 -3.57 -23.81 18.27
C LEU A 257 -4.66 -24.85 17.97
N GLN A 258 -5.83 -24.38 17.50
CA GLN A 258 -7.05 -25.18 17.30
C GLN A 258 -7.12 -25.72 15.87
N GLY A 259 -6.59 -26.90 15.60
CA GLY A 259 -6.67 -27.58 14.29
C GLY A 259 -7.48 -28.86 14.33
N VAL A 260 -7.97 -29.34 13.18
CA VAL A 260 -8.49 -30.72 13.12
C VAL A 260 -7.32 -31.73 13.22
N ALA A 261 -7.62 -32.95 13.63
CA ALA A 261 -6.58 -33.95 13.94
C ALA A 261 -5.54 -34.14 12.82
N LEU A 262 -5.95 -34.04 11.56
CA LEU A 262 -5.07 -34.21 10.40
C LEU A 262 -4.06 -33.05 10.25
N ASP A 263 -4.38 -31.85 10.73
CA ASP A 263 -3.57 -30.65 10.54
C ASP A 263 -2.56 -30.42 11.67
N THR A 264 -2.69 -31.13 12.80
CA THR A 264 -1.89 -30.84 14.02
C THR A 264 -0.39 -30.94 13.82
N THR A 265 0.09 -31.85 12.99
CA THR A 265 1.52 -31.96 12.67
C THR A 265 1.99 -30.80 11.81
N GLY A 266 1.21 -30.44 10.77
CA GLY A 266 1.48 -29.29 9.93
C GLY A 266 1.52 -27.98 10.75
N ILE A 267 0.54 -27.79 11.65
CA ILE A 267 0.48 -26.65 12.56
C ILE A 267 1.74 -26.54 13.43
N LYS A 268 2.15 -27.64 14.08
CA LYS A 268 3.36 -27.65 14.93
C LYS A 268 4.60 -27.21 14.15
N ASN A 269 4.77 -27.73 12.93
CA ASN A 269 5.96 -27.45 12.11
C ASN A 269 5.93 -26.04 11.52
N SER A 270 4.75 -25.52 11.14
CA SER A 270 4.62 -24.16 10.60
C SER A 270 4.76 -23.08 11.67
N PHE A 271 4.52 -23.39 12.94
CA PHE A 271 4.48 -22.43 14.06
C PHE A 271 5.69 -22.54 14.99
N VAL A 272 6.79 -23.16 14.56
CA VAL A 272 8.01 -23.33 15.39
C VAL A 272 8.62 -21.99 15.80
N ASN A 273 8.45 -20.94 14.99
CA ASN A 273 8.97 -19.60 15.26
C ASN A 273 7.96 -18.68 15.97
N LEU A 274 6.78 -19.19 16.39
CA LEU A 274 5.77 -18.36 17.07
C LEU A 274 6.32 -17.75 18.38
N GLN A 275 7.09 -18.54 19.16
CA GLN A 275 7.72 -18.03 20.38
C GLN A 275 8.78 -16.95 20.09
N ALA A 276 9.53 -17.06 18.99
CA ALA A 276 10.48 -16.04 18.58
C ALA A 276 9.77 -14.73 18.20
N ALA A 277 8.62 -14.81 17.50
CA ALA A 277 7.78 -13.65 17.20
C ALA A 277 7.25 -13.00 18.49
N PHE A 278 6.69 -13.80 19.40
CA PHE A 278 6.20 -13.32 20.69
C PHE A 278 7.29 -12.59 21.49
N ASN A 279 8.46 -13.20 21.64
CA ASN A 279 9.58 -12.61 22.37
C ASN A 279 10.06 -11.30 21.71
N THR A 280 10.08 -11.26 20.37
CA THR A 280 10.43 -10.04 19.63
C THR A 280 9.46 -8.90 19.95
N PHE A 281 8.17 -9.19 19.94
CA PHE A 281 7.17 -8.16 20.15
C PHE A 281 7.11 -7.70 21.61
N GLU A 282 7.24 -8.59 22.58
CA GLU A 282 7.37 -8.18 23.98
C GLU A 282 8.60 -7.29 24.20
N GLN A 283 9.73 -7.62 23.59
CA GLN A 283 10.95 -6.82 23.70
C GLN A 283 10.80 -5.42 23.06
N ARG A 284 10.06 -5.31 21.94
CA ARG A 284 9.95 -4.09 21.17
C ARG A 284 8.76 -3.20 21.60
N TYR A 285 7.66 -3.81 22.05
CA TYR A 285 6.39 -3.17 22.30
C TYR A 285 5.98 -3.15 23.79
N GLY A 286 6.60 -3.98 24.61
CA GLY A 286 6.26 -4.16 26.01
C GLY A 286 5.42 -5.41 26.25
N ALA A 287 5.18 -5.69 27.53
CA ALA A 287 4.55 -6.91 28.00
C ALA A 287 3.21 -7.21 27.31
N TYR A 288 3.00 -8.47 27.01
CA TYR A 288 1.74 -8.98 26.49
C TYR A 288 0.59 -8.76 27.48
N GLN A 289 -0.55 -8.26 27.02
CA GLN A 289 -1.65 -7.81 27.89
C GLN A 289 -2.85 -8.77 27.91
N TRP A 290 -2.76 -9.92 27.26
CA TRP A 290 -3.85 -10.88 27.10
C TRP A 290 -3.57 -12.18 27.86
N ASP A 291 -4.64 -12.95 28.19
CA ASP A 291 -4.53 -14.16 29.00
C ASP A 291 -4.05 -15.39 28.22
N LYS A 292 -4.11 -15.37 26.90
CA LYS A 292 -3.61 -16.43 26.03
C LYS A 292 -3.28 -15.94 24.63
N ILE A 293 -2.50 -16.73 23.89
CA ILE A 293 -2.37 -16.67 22.44
C ILE A 293 -3.20 -17.82 21.85
N GLY A 294 -4.13 -17.53 20.96
CA GLY A 294 -4.95 -18.53 20.28
C GLY A 294 -4.96 -18.36 18.78
N TYR A 295 -4.98 -19.49 18.08
CA TYR A 295 -5.20 -19.57 16.63
C TYR A 295 -6.23 -20.65 16.34
N SER A 296 -7.27 -20.32 15.57
CA SER A 296 -8.26 -21.27 15.08
C SER A 296 -8.14 -21.43 13.57
N PHE A 297 -7.74 -22.65 13.15
CA PHE A 297 -7.51 -22.95 11.75
C PHE A 297 -8.83 -23.27 11.04
N VAL A 298 -9.18 -22.47 10.03
CA VAL A 298 -10.45 -22.53 9.29
C VAL A 298 -10.23 -22.70 7.77
N PRO A 299 -11.20 -23.22 7.02
CA PRO A 299 -11.07 -23.42 5.56
C PRO A 299 -11.38 -22.10 4.78
N PHE A 300 -10.76 -21.00 5.19
CA PHE A 300 -10.82 -19.72 4.51
C PHE A 300 -9.43 -19.41 3.97
N ASN A 301 -9.31 -19.00 2.72
CA ASN A 301 -8.02 -18.79 2.06
C ASN A 301 -7.77 -17.34 1.63
N GLY A 302 -8.66 -16.42 2.01
CA GLY A 302 -8.60 -15.02 1.63
C GLY A 302 -7.76 -14.15 2.59
N GLY A 303 -7.05 -14.75 3.55
CA GLY A 303 -6.30 -14.05 4.60
C GLY A 303 -6.62 -14.59 5.98
N ALA A 304 -6.06 -13.99 7.02
CA ALA A 304 -6.36 -14.29 8.41
C ALA A 304 -7.13 -13.11 9.04
N MET A 305 -7.65 -13.32 10.24
CA MET A 305 -8.36 -12.30 11.02
C MET A 305 -7.82 -12.29 12.44
N GLU A 306 -7.35 -11.15 12.84
CA GLU A 306 -6.62 -10.88 14.08
C GLU A 306 -7.46 -10.93 15.37
N HIS A 307 -8.57 -11.68 15.42
CA HIS A 307 -9.42 -11.73 16.59
C HIS A 307 -8.61 -11.90 17.89
N ALA A 308 -8.79 -10.98 18.82
CA ALA A 308 -8.05 -10.95 20.06
C ALA A 308 -8.06 -12.31 20.79
N THR A 309 -6.91 -12.84 21.10
CA THR A 309 -6.70 -14.13 21.80
C THR A 309 -7.18 -15.39 21.05
N ASN A 310 -7.76 -15.28 19.86
CA ASN A 310 -8.20 -16.43 19.04
C ASN A 310 -8.22 -16.09 17.55
N ILE A 311 -7.04 -15.83 17.00
CA ILE A 311 -6.81 -15.46 15.59
C ILE A 311 -7.44 -16.51 14.67
N THR A 312 -8.33 -16.09 13.77
CA THR A 312 -8.89 -16.96 12.74
C THR A 312 -7.92 -17.05 11.57
N TYR A 313 -7.35 -18.25 11.35
CA TYR A 313 -6.19 -18.45 10.48
C TYR A 313 -6.46 -19.49 9.39
N PRO A 314 -6.01 -19.30 8.14
CA PRO A 314 -6.22 -20.29 7.07
C PRO A 314 -5.54 -21.62 7.37
N ARG A 315 -6.30 -22.72 7.35
CA ARG A 315 -5.72 -24.05 7.53
C ARG A 315 -4.72 -24.44 6.41
N SER A 316 -4.89 -23.86 5.22
CA SER A 316 -3.98 -24.04 4.09
C SER A 316 -2.58 -23.47 4.33
N PHE A 317 -2.40 -22.59 5.31
CA PHE A 317 -1.11 -22.01 5.68
C PHE A 317 -0.33 -22.91 6.65
N ALA A 318 -0.98 -23.88 7.28
CA ALA A 318 -0.34 -24.91 8.11
C ALA A 318 0.28 -26.02 7.25
N THR A 319 1.16 -25.66 6.34
CA THR A 319 1.77 -26.56 5.33
C THR A 319 2.81 -27.54 5.92
N GLY A 320 3.24 -27.33 7.15
CA GLY A 320 4.37 -28.01 7.76
C GLY A 320 5.74 -27.39 7.39
N SER A 321 5.74 -26.24 6.72
CA SER A 321 6.92 -25.43 6.37
C SER A 321 6.79 -24.02 6.94
N LEU A 322 7.83 -23.19 6.80
CA LEU A 322 7.88 -21.81 7.27
C LEU A 322 7.36 -20.78 6.23
N SER A 323 6.73 -21.24 5.14
CA SER A 323 6.34 -20.37 4.02
C SER A 323 5.38 -19.25 4.40
N PHE A 324 4.64 -19.38 5.50
CA PHE A 324 3.65 -18.42 5.97
C PHE A 324 3.96 -17.87 7.38
N GLU A 325 5.20 -18.00 7.85
CA GLU A 325 5.56 -17.55 9.19
C GLU A 325 5.51 -16.03 9.37
N SER A 326 5.71 -15.25 8.30
CA SER A 326 5.54 -13.81 8.34
C SER A 326 4.08 -13.41 8.61
N ILE A 327 3.11 -14.14 8.02
CA ILE A 327 1.69 -13.94 8.31
C ILE A 327 1.35 -14.35 9.74
N MET A 328 1.90 -15.45 10.24
CA MET A 328 1.77 -15.84 11.65
C MET A 328 2.26 -14.72 12.58
N ALA A 329 3.41 -14.12 12.28
CA ALA A 329 3.97 -13.03 13.07
C ALA A 329 3.12 -11.74 12.94
N HIS A 330 2.65 -11.41 11.73
CA HIS A 330 1.74 -10.32 11.46
C HIS A 330 0.50 -10.39 12.35
N GLU A 331 -0.23 -11.50 12.28
CA GLU A 331 -1.46 -11.70 13.04
C GLU A 331 -1.22 -11.67 14.55
N LEU A 332 -0.11 -12.25 15.04
CA LEU A 332 0.23 -12.14 16.45
C LEU A 332 0.49 -10.69 16.87
N SER A 333 1.11 -9.89 16.01
CA SER A 333 1.47 -8.51 16.34
C SER A 333 0.26 -7.59 16.50
N HIS A 334 -0.87 -7.96 15.88
CA HIS A 334 -2.13 -7.26 16.08
C HIS A 334 -2.58 -7.24 17.54
N HIS A 335 -2.18 -8.21 18.36
CA HIS A 335 -2.45 -8.16 19.80
C HIS A 335 -1.83 -6.92 20.48
N TRP A 336 -0.90 -6.20 19.83
CA TRP A 336 -0.44 -4.85 20.21
C TRP A 336 -1.02 -3.78 19.29
N TRP A 337 -1.07 -4.02 17.96
CA TRP A 337 -1.45 -3.06 16.93
C TRP A 337 -2.79 -3.45 16.27
N GLY A 338 -3.89 -2.88 16.74
CA GLY A 338 -5.25 -3.21 16.30
C GLY A 338 -6.13 -3.71 17.44
N ASP A 339 -5.61 -4.60 18.31
CA ASP A 339 -6.37 -5.17 19.40
C ASP A 339 -6.20 -4.38 20.71
N LEU A 340 -4.95 -4.21 21.16
CA LEU A 340 -4.67 -3.44 22.38
C LEU A 340 -5.01 -1.96 22.19
N ILE A 341 -4.62 -1.42 21.06
CA ILE A 341 -5.05 -0.12 20.54
C ILE A 341 -5.75 -0.34 19.21
N THR A 342 -6.77 0.43 18.90
CA THR A 342 -7.52 0.32 17.63
C THR A 342 -7.56 1.68 16.96
N CYS A 343 -7.39 1.79 15.65
CA CYS A 343 -7.59 3.06 14.94
C CYS A 343 -9.02 3.58 15.19
N ARG A 344 -9.14 4.88 15.49
CA ARG A 344 -10.43 5.53 15.78
C ARG A 344 -11.37 5.50 14.59
N THR A 345 -10.81 5.65 13.40
CA THR A 345 -11.51 5.53 12.13
C THR A 345 -10.67 4.72 11.15
N GLN A 346 -11.32 4.16 10.15
CA GLN A 346 -10.67 3.41 9.09
C GLN A 346 -9.63 4.22 8.29
N GLU A 347 -9.67 5.54 8.37
CA GLU A 347 -8.72 6.44 7.73
C GLU A 347 -7.30 6.32 8.31
N ASP A 348 -7.20 5.83 9.56
CA ASP A 348 -5.93 5.58 10.26
C ASP A 348 -5.57 4.07 10.31
N MET A 349 -6.11 3.25 9.44
CA MET A 349 -5.91 1.79 9.42
C MET A 349 -4.43 1.39 9.33
N TRP A 350 -3.54 2.27 8.88
CA TRP A 350 -2.10 1.99 8.89
C TRP A 350 -1.51 1.77 10.29
N LEU A 351 -2.16 2.30 11.35
CA LEU A 351 -1.78 2.04 12.75
C LEU A 351 -2.04 0.58 13.14
N ASN A 352 -3.07 -0.04 12.57
CA ASN A 352 -3.34 -1.46 12.73
C ASN A 352 -2.45 -2.25 11.76
N GLU A 353 -2.72 -2.17 10.46
CA GLU A 353 -2.18 -3.03 9.41
C GLU A 353 -0.74 -2.67 8.99
N GLY A 354 -0.43 -1.37 8.90
CA GLY A 354 0.93 -0.91 8.55
C GLY A 354 1.94 -1.26 9.65
N MET A 355 1.54 -1.10 10.92
CA MET A 355 2.38 -1.47 12.06
C MET A 355 2.49 -2.98 12.24
N ALA A 356 1.42 -3.74 11.98
CA ALA A 356 1.48 -5.19 11.96
C ALA A 356 2.39 -5.70 10.83
N SER A 357 2.31 -5.10 9.65
CA SER A 357 3.24 -5.37 8.54
C SER A 357 4.69 -4.99 8.88
N TYR A 358 4.92 -3.92 9.62
CA TYR A 358 6.26 -3.58 10.11
C TYR A 358 6.78 -4.61 11.12
N SER A 359 5.90 -5.20 11.91
CA SER A 359 6.24 -6.26 12.86
C SER A 359 6.76 -7.53 12.19
N GLU A 360 6.33 -7.82 10.94
CA GLU A 360 6.93 -8.88 10.12
C GLU A 360 8.43 -8.62 9.90
N ASN A 361 8.82 -7.37 9.63
CA ASN A 361 10.22 -7.00 9.47
C ASN A 361 11.02 -7.15 10.77
N LEU A 362 10.43 -6.80 11.93
CA LEU A 362 11.08 -6.97 13.23
C LEU A 362 11.26 -8.46 13.59
N PHE A 363 10.26 -9.27 13.26
CA PHE A 363 10.35 -10.72 13.36
C PHE A 363 11.51 -11.25 12.50
N THR A 364 11.57 -10.83 11.24
CA THR A 364 12.65 -11.19 10.32
C THR A 364 14.02 -10.74 10.84
N GLU A 365 14.13 -9.51 11.36
CA GLU A 365 15.37 -8.98 11.94
C GLU A 365 15.88 -9.86 13.09
N ASN A 366 14.98 -10.30 13.96
CA ASN A 366 15.32 -11.14 15.10
C ASN A 366 15.69 -12.57 14.73
N VAL A 367 14.97 -13.19 13.80
CA VAL A 367 15.14 -14.60 13.44
C VAL A 367 16.24 -14.81 12.40
N TYR A 368 16.32 -13.91 11.41
CA TYR A 368 17.16 -14.06 10.21
C TYR A 368 18.27 -13.01 10.11
N GLY A 369 18.29 -12.02 11.02
CA GLY A 369 19.32 -11.00 11.12
C GLY A 369 19.06 -9.75 10.27
N SER A 370 19.90 -8.73 10.53
CA SER A 370 19.78 -7.39 9.94
C SER A 370 19.96 -7.35 8.41
N ASP A 371 20.71 -8.29 7.85
CA ASP A 371 20.89 -8.37 6.39
C ASP A 371 19.59 -8.80 5.71
N GLN A 372 18.84 -9.74 6.29
CA GLN A 372 17.54 -10.13 5.74
C GLN A 372 16.53 -9.00 5.91
N TYR A 373 16.47 -8.38 7.08
CA TYR A 373 15.67 -7.18 7.30
C TYR A 373 15.91 -6.10 6.23
N THR A 374 17.18 -5.81 5.94
CA THR A 374 17.53 -4.80 4.92
C THR A 374 17.09 -5.21 3.51
N ARG A 375 17.20 -6.50 3.19
CA ARG A 375 16.68 -7.01 1.90
C ARG A 375 15.16 -6.85 1.79
N ASP A 376 14.43 -7.16 2.86
CA ASP A 376 12.97 -7.05 2.89
C ASP A 376 12.50 -5.60 2.79
N VAL A 377 13.18 -4.66 3.49
CA VAL A 377 12.92 -3.22 3.37
C VAL A 377 13.14 -2.73 1.93
N LYS A 378 14.23 -3.13 1.27
CA LYS A 378 14.51 -2.74 -0.11
C LYS A 378 13.51 -3.34 -1.11
N SER A 379 13.14 -4.60 -0.92
CA SER A 379 12.15 -5.27 -1.75
C SER A 379 10.77 -4.60 -1.61
N ASN A 380 10.34 -4.34 -0.38
CA ASN A 380 9.09 -3.64 -0.10
C ASN A 380 9.06 -2.23 -0.72
N LEU A 381 10.15 -1.46 -0.57
CA LEU A 381 10.25 -0.14 -1.19
C LEU A 381 10.16 -0.21 -2.71
N THR A 382 10.82 -1.19 -3.31
CA THR A 382 10.77 -1.41 -4.77
C THR A 382 9.34 -1.71 -5.23
N GLU A 383 8.59 -2.52 -4.49
CA GLU A 383 7.19 -2.83 -4.83
C GLU A 383 6.28 -1.61 -4.71
N ILE A 384 6.43 -0.82 -3.65
CA ILE A 384 5.64 0.41 -3.45
C ILE A 384 5.89 1.39 -4.59
N LEU A 385 7.15 1.64 -4.92
CA LEU A 385 7.53 2.60 -5.96
C LEU A 385 7.10 2.13 -7.36
N HIS A 386 7.10 0.81 -7.57
CA HIS A 386 6.76 0.22 -8.86
C HIS A 386 5.25 0.14 -9.10
N PHE A 387 4.45 -0.35 -8.14
CA PHE A 387 3.08 -0.77 -8.45
C PHE A 387 1.99 -0.05 -7.66
N THR A 388 2.22 0.35 -6.42
CA THR A 388 1.15 0.79 -5.53
C THR A 388 0.33 1.94 -6.12
N HIS A 389 0.97 3.02 -6.53
CA HIS A 389 0.28 4.17 -7.12
C HIS A 389 -0.45 3.84 -8.42
N HIS A 390 0.07 2.89 -9.19
CA HIS A 390 -0.55 2.46 -10.45
C HIS A 390 -1.80 1.60 -10.21
N LYS A 391 -1.74 0.68 -9.24
CA LYS A 391 -2.87 -0.19 -8.87
C LYS A 391 -4.01 0.59 -8.21
N GLU A 392 -3.69 1.61 -7.44
CA GLU A 392 -4.60 2.29 -6.52
C GLU A 392 -4.98 3.71 -6.97
N GLY A 393 -4.77 4.01 -8.26
CA GLY A 393 -5.27 5.23 -8.90
C GLY A 393 -4.52 6.52 -8.53
N GLY A 394 -3.28 6.40 -8.04
CA GLY A 394 -2.41 7.52 -7.70
C GLY A 394 -1.68 7.33 -6.37
N TYR A 395 -0.86 8.31 -6.04
CA TYR A 395 -0.19 8.36 -4.75
C TYR A 395 -1.16 8.83 -3.67
N GLN A 396 -1.23 8.11 -2.56
CA GLN A 396 -2.10 8.43 -1.42
C GLN A 396 -1.27 8.69 -0.15
N PRO A 397 -1.79 9.51 0.80
CA PRO A 397 -1.30 9.52 2.17
C PRO A 397 -1.62 8.19 2.85
N ILE A 398 -1.00 7.86 3.97
CA ILE A 398 -1.34 6.66 4.74
C ILE A 398 -2.39 6.91 5.83
N SER A 399 -2.57 8.16 6.25
CA SER A 399 -3.64 8.65 7.13
C SER A 399 -4.57 9.56 6.36
N GLY A 400 -5.87 9.48 6.59
CA GLY A 400 -6.88 10.12 5.74
C GLY A 400 -7.14 9.34 4.44
N ILE A 401 -6.87 8.04 4.44
CA ILE A 401 -7.04 7.18 3.26
C ILE A 401 -8.53 7.04 2.90
N PRO A 402 -8.90 7.07 1.61
CA PRO A 402 -10.27 6.82 1.20
C PRO A 402 -10.77 5.44 1.64
N HIS A 403 -12.06 5.33 1.99
CA HIS A 403 -12.72 4.07 2.41
C HIS A 403 -12.40 2.89 1.47
N SER A 404 -12.46 3.07 0.17
CA SER A 404 -12.15 2.02 -0.82
C SER A 404 -10.70 1.54 -0.80
N LEU A 405 -9.80 2.24 -0.11
CA LEU A 405 -8.37 1.94 -0.01
C LEU A 405 -7.93 1.59 1.41
N THR A 406 -8.87 1.38 2.34
CA THR A 406 -8.57 1.03 3.74
C THR A 406 -7.65 -0.20 3.87
N TYR A 407 -7.79 -1.19 2.98
CA TYR A 407 -6.96 -2.40 2.92
C TYR A 407 -6.07 -2.42 1.68
N SER A 408 -5.36 -1.33 1.41
CA SER A 408 -4.57 -1.08 0.21
C SER A 408 -3.05 -1.23 0.45
N ASP A 409 -2.24 -1.26 -0.63
CA ASP A 409 -0.78 -1.25 -0.54
C ASP A 409 -0.25 0.02 0.14
N HIS A 410 -0.97 1.14 0.04
CA HIS A 410 -0.61 2.34 0.80
C HIS A 410 -0.72 2.11 2.31
N VAL A 411 -1.70 1.37 2.78
CA VAL A 411 -1.89 1.09 4.22
C VAL A 411 -0.89 0.05 4.71
N TYR A 412 -0.76 -1.09 4.02
CA TYR A 412 0.12 -2.18 4.42
C TYR A 412 1.59 -1.89 4.10
N LEU A 413 1.92 -1.74 2.81
CA LEU A 413 3.31 -1.71 2.36
C LEU A 413 3.95 -0.34 2.59
N LYS A 414 3.25 0.76 2.24
CA LYS A 414 3.77 2.11 2.52
C LYS A 414 3.72 2.39 4.02
N GLY A 415 2.69 1.94 4.76
CA GLY A 415 2.63 2.04 6.22
C GLY A 415 3.84 1.35 6.89
N LYS A 416 4.15 0.10 6.51
CA LYS A 416 5.37 -0.63 6.90
C LYS A 416 6.64 0.18 6.63
N ALA A 417 6.76 0.75 5.43
CA ALA A 417 7.93 1.52 5.02
C ALA A 417 8.05 2.85 5.81
N VAL A 418 6.93 3.51 6.10
CA VAL A 418 6.90 4.73 6.92
C VAL A 418 7.31 4.43 8.36
N ALA A 419 6.88 3.31 8.96
CA ALA A 419 7.33 2.88 10.28
C ALA A 419 8.86 2.63 10.32
N HIS A 420 9.41 1.97 9.27
CA HIS A 420 10.87 1.83 9.10
C HIS A 420 11.56 3.19 9.00
N CYS A 421 11.01 4.10 8.19
CA CYS A 421 11.54 5.45 8.03
C CYS A 421 11.54 6.24 9.35
N LEU A 422 10.47 6.14 10.14
CA LEU A 422 10.34 6.75 11.46
C LEU A 422 11.42 6.23 12.43
N ARG A 423 11.70 4.90 12.43
CA ARG A 423 12.82 4.31 13.16
C ARG A 423 14.15 4.93 12.71
N GLY A 424 14.32 5.17 11.41
CA GLY A 424 15.50 5.87 10.85
C GLY A 424 15.65 7.31 11.34
N TYR A 425 14.54 8.02 11.51
CA TYR A 425 14.54 9.40 12.06
C TYR A 425 14.87 9.45 13.54
N MET A 426 14.25 8.58 14.33
CA MET A 426 14.37 8.60 15.79
C MET A 426 15.60 7.84 16.31
N GLY A 427 16.11 6.89 15.54
CA GLY A 427 17.05 5.87 16.00
C GLY A 427 16.37 4.82 16.90
N ASP A 428 16.99 3.65 17.01
CA ASP A 428 16.39 2.48 17.68
C ASP A 428 15.92 2.76 19.11
N THR A 429 16.75 3.41 19.90
CA THR A 429 16.47 3.63 21.33
C THR A 429 15.23 4.47 21.55
N LEU A 430 15.12 5.64 20.88
CA LEU A 430 13.99 6.54 21.06
C LEU A 430 12.74 5.98 20.37
N PHE A 431 12.89 5.32 19.23
CA PHE A 431 11.77 4.74 18.51
C PHE A 431 11.07 3.65 19.35
N PHE A 432 11.80 2.64 19.81
CA PHE A 432 11.18 1.55 20.58
C PHE A 432 10.71 2.02 21.97
N ALA A 433 11.40 2.94 22.61
CA ALA A 433 10.90 3.57 23.85
C ALA A 433 9.58 4.32 23.60
N GLY A 434 9.48 5.02 22.47
CA GLY A 434 8.26 5.72 22.05
C GLY A 434 7.10 4.77 21.78
N LEU A 435 7.33 3.67 21.07
CA LEU A 435 6.30 2.64 20.83
C LEU A 435 5.80 2.03 22.14
N HIS A 436 6.71 1.67 23.05
CA HIS A 436 6.34 1.14 24.35
C HIS A 436 5.53 2.16 25.17
N TYR A 437 5.95 3.42 25.18
CA TYR A 437 5.21 4.51 25.86
C TYR A 437 3.79 4.64 25.28
N PHE A 438 3.66 4.72 23.96
CA PHE A 438 2.37 4.86 23.28
C PHE A 438 1.41 3.72 23.62
N LEU A 439 1.86 2.47 23.43
CA LEU A 439 1.04 1.28 23.71
C LEU A 439 0.65 1.14 25.19
N THR A 440 1.52 1.60 26.10
CA THR A 440 1.22 1.60 27.54
C THR A 440 0.21 2.69 27.90
N ALA A 441 0.40 3.89 27.35
CA ALA A 441 -0.45 5.04 27.66
C ALA A 441 -1.86 4.94 27.04
N LYS A 442 -1.96 4.26 25.90
CA LYS A 442 -3.20 4.14 25.11
C LYS A 442 -3.80 2.72 25.13
N LYS A 443 -3.31 1.83 25.97
CA LYS A 443 -3.85 0.47 26.06
C LYS A 443 -5.36 0.45 26.24
N PHE A 444 -6.02 -0.42 25.50
CA PHE A 444 -7.48 -0.61 25.50
C PHE A 444 -8.27 0.64 25.13
N SER A 445 -7.72 1.46 24.22
CA SER A 445 -8.41 2.64 23.70
C SER A 445 -8.32 2.74 22.18
N ASP A 446 -9.09 3.65 21.62
CA ASP A 446 -8.99 4.07 20.24
C ASP A 446 -7.91 5.15 20.08
N VAL A 447 -7.28 5.21 18.90
CA VAL A 447 -6.16 6.10 18.62
C VAL A 447 -6.23 6.66 17.19
N SER A 448 -5.57 7.81 17.00
CA SER A 448 -5.34 8.44 15.70
C SER A 448 -3.85 8.59 15.40
N SER A 449 -3.50 8.91 14.16
CA SER A 449 -2.13 9.27 13.77
C SER A 449 -1.60 10.47 14.56
N TYR A 450 -2.46 11.39 14.99
CA TYR A 450 -2.08 12.51 15.86
C TYR A 450 -1.74 12.03 17.28
N ASP A 451 -2.55 11.13 17.86
CA ASP A 451 -2.24 10.53 19.17
C ASP A 451 -0.89 9.80 19.15
N PHE A 452 -0.59 9.12 18.05
CA PHE A 452 0.68 8.41 17.86
C PHE A 452 1.86 9.39 17.80
N ARG A 453 1.78 10.44 16.97
CA ARG A 453 2.79 11.49 16.90
C ARG A 453 3.06 12.10 18.26
N ASP A 454 2.01 12.58 18.93
CA ASP A 454 2.12 13.33 20.19
C ASP A 454 2.71 12.46 21.31
N ALA A 455 2.41 11.16 21.32
CA ALA A 455 3.02 10.21 22.25
C ALA A 455 4.52 9.98 21.96
N LEU A 456 4.91 9.86 20.69
CA LEU A 456 6.32 9.74 20.30
C LEU A 456 7.11 11.01 20.64
N GLU A 457 6.55 12.18 20.39
CA GLU A 457 7.15 13.47 20.78
C GLU A 457 7.33 13.58 22.29
N THR A 458 6.28 13.21 23.05
CA THR A 458 6.30 13.22 24.52
C THR A 458 7.41 12.32 25.07
N SER A 459 7.54 11.12 24.51
CA SER A 459 8.53 10.14 24.97
C SER A 459 9.96 10.48 24.55
N SER A 460 10.15 11.06 23.37
CA SER A 460 11.50 11.26 22.79
C SER A 460 12.04 12.69 22.95
N GLY A 461 11.18 13.68 23.15
CA GLY A 461 11.53 15.10 23.09
C GLY A 461 11.85 15.62 21.67
N LEU A 462 11.67 14.80 20.63
CA LEU A 462 11.86 15.18 19.23
C LEU A 462 10.61 15.90 18.70
N ASN A 463 10.79 16.82 17.77
CA ASN A 463 9.70 17.38 16.99
C ASN A 463 9.51 16.50 15.73
N LEU A 464 8.36 15.84 15.63
CA LEU A 464 8.03 14.94 14.52
C LEU A 464 6.97 15.50 13.57
N HIS A 465 6.54 16.76 13.74
CA HIS A 465 5.53 17.38 12.87
C HIS A 465 5.92 17.28 11.38
N ALA A 466 7.14 17.70 11.04
CA ALA A 466 7.62 17.62 9.64
C ALA A 466 7.63 16.18 9.12
N PHE A 467 7.97 15.20 9.96
CA PHE A 467 7.90 13.78 9.56
C PHE A 467 6.46 13.37 9.24
N PHE A 468 5.52 13.62 10.15
CA PHE A 468 4.12 13.23 9.95
C PHE A 468 3.47 13.96 8.78
N ASP A 469 3.73 15.26 8.62
CA ASP A 469 3.23 16.05 7.49
C ASP A 469 3.73 15.49 6.15
N ASN A 470 5.00 15.11 6.08
CA ASN A 470 5.63 14.63 4.86
C ASN A 470 5.27 13.16 4.53
N TRP A 471 5.30 12.26 5.53
CA TRP A 471 5.26 10.82 5.30
C TRP A 471 3.90 10.19 5.59
N VAL A 472 3.13 10.77 6.54
CA VAL A 472 1.87 10.21 7.01
C VAL A 472 0.67 10.90 6.35
N PHE A 473 0.63 12.23 6.40
CA PHE A 473 -0.51 13.02 5.92
C PHE A 473 -0.39 13.48 4.46
N SER A 474 0.76 13.30 3.83
CA SER A 474 0.99 13.69 2.43
C SER A 474 1.23 12.47 1.53
N PRO A 475 0.82 12.55 0.26
CA PRO A 475 1.11 11.51 -0.73
C PRO A 475 2.55 11.57 -1.24
N GLY A 476 3.00 10.49 -1.90
CA GLY A 476 4.25 10.47 -2.67
C GLY A 476 5.51 10.25 -1.84
N PHE A 477 6.66 10.60 -2.44
CA PHE A 477 8.00 10.34 -1.92
C PHE A 477 8.96 11.46 -2.33
N PRO A 478 9.98 11.78 -1.50
CA PRO A 478 11.14 12.55 -1.94
C PRO A 478 12.06 11.66 -2.78
N HIS A 479 12.85 12.28 -3.62
CA HIS A 479 13.95 11.66 -4.32
C HIS A 479 15.19 12.50 -4.06
N PHE A 480 16.29 11.89 -3.59
CA PHE A 480 17.53 12.59 -3.27
C PHE A 480 18.67 12.15 -4.19
N SER A 481 19.30 13.09 -4.86
CA SER A 481 20.45 12.84 -5.72
C SER A 481 21.64 13.73 -5.37
N ILE A 482 22.84 13.20 -5.55
CA ILE A 482 24.07 13.98 -5.49
C ILE A 482 24.26 14.70 -6.83
N ASP A 483 24.20 16.02 -6.82
CA ASP A 483 24.46 16.85 -7.99
C ASP A 483 25.98 17.01 -8.23
N SER A 484 26.76 17.18 -7.16
CA SER A 484 28.22 17.26 -7.26
C SER A 484 28.91 16.92 -5.95
N VAL A 485 30.12 16.38 -6.06
CA VAL A 485 31.11 16.25 -4.98
C VAL A 485 32.33 16.99 -5.38
N LYS A 486 32.78 17.98 -4.56
CA LYS A 486 33.99 18.77 -4.78
C LYS A 486 34.86 18.70 -3.53
N SER A 487 36.02 18.05 -3.65
CA SER A 487 36.99 17.93 -2.57
C SER A 487 38.08 18.96 -2.70
N SER A 488 38.39 19.64 -1.61
CA SER A 488 39.51 20.54 -1.49
C SER A 488 40.47 20.09 -0.38
N THR A 489 41.75 20.20 -0.57
CA THR A 489 42.76 19.84 0.44
C THR A 489 42.73 20.83 1.60
N THR A 490 42.84 20.30 2.80
CA THR A 490 43.08 21.08 4.04
C THR A 490 44.44 20.70 4.63
N GLY A 491 44.90 21.36 5.70
CA GLY A 491 46.23 21.09 6.27
C GLY A 491 46.46 19.62 6.71
N SER A 492 45.39 18.83 7.01
CA SER A 492 45.45 17.46 7.52
C SER A 492 44.48 16.48 6.84
N GLY A 493 43.86 16.88 5.73
CA GLY A 493 42.86 16.03 5.06
C GLY A 493 42.14 16.75 3.93
N TYR A 494 40.85 16.46 3.79
CA TYR A 494 40.01 17.02 2.73
C TYR A 494 38.73 17.61 3.32
N ASN A 495 38.22 18.64 2.69
CA ASN A 495 36.88 19.16 2.92
C ASN A 495 36.04 18.88 1.65
N ASN A 496 34.97 18.11 1.81
CA ASN A 496 34.15 17.63 0.70
C ASN A 496 32.83 18.41 0.68
N ALA A 497 32.66 19.26 -0.32
CA ALA A 497 31.40 19.94 -0.59
C ALA A 497 30.49 19.00 -1.40
N ILE A 498 29.42 18.53 -0.79
CA ILE A 498 28.47 17.59 -1.38
C ILE A 498 27.13 18.32 -1.58
N SER A 499 26.80 18.58 -2.84
CA SER A 499 25.54 19.22 -3.20
C SER A 499 24.47 18.15 -3.49
N ILE A 500 23.37 18.22 -2.76
CA ILE A 500 22.26 17.30 -2.83
C ILE A 500 21.04 18.05 -3.35
N LYS A 501 20.30 17.42 -4.26
CA LYS A 501 19.06 17.91 -4.84
C LYS A 501 17.91 17.00 -4.46
N GLN A 502 16.80 17.61 -4.05
CA GLN A 502 15.53 16.92 -3.85
C GLN A 502 14.65 17.10 -5.07
N LYS A 503 14.09 16.01 -5.58
CA LYS A 503 12.95 15.97 -6.52
C LYS A 503 11.77 15.34 -5.82
N LEU A 504 10.59 15.43 -6.43
CA LEU A 504 9.34 14.90 -5.88
C LEU A 504 8.73 13.87 -6.83
N THR A 505 8.22 12.79 -6.26
CA THR A 505 7.50 11.76 -6.97
C THR A 505 6.14 11.57 -6.30
N GLY A 506 5.08 12.05 -6.95
CA GLY A 506 3.72 12.02 -6.39
C GLY A 506 3.46 12.95 -5.20
N ALA A 507 4.46 13.68 -4.73
CA ALA A 507 4.35 14.69 -3.68
C ALA A 507 4.27 16.11 -4.28
N THR A 508 3.65 17.04 -3.57
CA THR A 508 3.46 18.43 -4.01
C THR A 508 4.40 19.43 -3.34
N THR A 509 4.94 19.06 -2.17
CA THR A 509 5.82 19.92 -1.36
C THR A 509 7.14 19.22 -1.07
N TYR A 510 8.24 20.01 -1.00
CA TYR A 510 9.53 19.46 -0.62
C TYR A 510 9.51 19.02 0.84
N PHE A 511 10.08 17.86 1.09
CA PHE A 511 10.24 17.31 2.43
C PHE A 511 11.27 18.13 3.20
N SER A 512 10.99 18.37 4.47
CA SER A 512 11.87 19.09 5.39
C SER A 512 12.31 18.22 6.55
N ASP A 513 13.42 18.61 7.16
CA ASP A 513 14.02 17.95 8.34
C ASP A 513 14.27 16.44 8.12
N VAL A 514 14.78 16.09 6.93
CA VAL A 514 15.07 14.71 6.56
C VAL A 514 16.50 14.34 6.97
N PRO A 515 16.69 13.38 7.90
CA PRO A 515 18.02 12.92 8.29
C PRO A 515 18.57 11.94 7.25
N ILE A 516 19.33 12.47 6.29
CA ILE A 516 19.94 11.67 5.24
C ILE A 516 21.38 11.31 5.57
N ASP A 517 21.73 10.05 5.40
CA ASP A 517 23.08 9.54 5.60
C ASP A 517 23.92 9.70 4.32
N ILE A 518 25.08 10.34 4.45
CA ILE A 518 26.10 10.47 3.41
C ILE A 518 27.23 9.52 3.76
N THR A 519 27.48 8.52 2.93
CA THR A 519 28.56 7.56 3.09
C THR A 519 29.68 7.90 2.12
N LEU A 520 30.90 8.14 2.66
CA LEU A 520 32.11 8.40 1.89
C LEU A 520 33.04 7.19 2.00
N VAL A 521 33.55 6.71 0.89
CA VAL A 521 34.40 5.52 0.81
C VAL A 521 35.73 5.87 0.16
N ASP A 522 36.86 5.45 0.76
CA ASP A 522 38.20 5.66 0.25
C ASP A 522 38.65 4.59 -0.76
N SER A 523 39.89 4.68 -1.21
CA SER A 523 40.47 3.70 -2.14
C SER A 523 40.75 2.32 -1.52
N SER A 524 40.78 2.23 -0.20
CA SER A 524 40.98 0.98 0.57
C SER A 524 39.66 0.37 1.04
N TRP A 525 38.53 0.96 0.59
CA TRP A 525 37.17 0.56 0.94
C TRP A 525 36.79 0.83 2.40
N GLN A 526 37.55 1.67 3.09
CA GLN A 526 37.16 2.22 4.38
C GLN A 526 36.02 3.21 4.15
N SER A 527 35.00 3.15 4.96
CA SER A 527 33.85 4.03 4.82
C SER A 527 33.54 4.80 6.10
N GLU A 528 33.16 6.04 5.93
CA GLU A 528 32.62 6.90 6.97
C GLU A 528 31.19 7.33 6.57
N THR A 529 30.28 7.36 7.53
CA THR A 529 28.90 7.79 7.30
C THR A 529 28.58 8.95 8.22
N VAL A 530 28.11 10.04 7.64
CA VAL A 530 27.69 11.25 8.36
C VAL A 530 26.21 11.49 8.08
N SER A 531 25.40 11.67 9.13
CA SER A 531 23.99 12.03 9.00
C SER A 531 23.85 13.55 8.95
N VAL A 532 23.12 14.07 7.96
CA VAL A 532 22.84 15.49 7.79
C VAL A 532 21.35 15.73 7.69
N MET A 533 20.89 16.91 8.12
CA MET A 533 19.48 17.29 8.00
C MET A 533 19.26 18.05 6.69
N LEU A 534 18.44 17.52 5.81
CA LEU A 534 18.10 18.11 4.53
C LEU A 534 16.69 18.69 4.57
N SER A 535 16.56 19.94 4.09
CA SER A 535 15.28 20.61 3.91
C SER A 535 15.24 21.36 2.59
N GLY A 536 14.09 21.34 1.93
CA GLY A 536 13.87 22.07 0.69
C GLY A 536 14.52 21.42 -0.54
N LYS A 537 14.64 22.19 -1.62
CA LYS A 537 14.97 21.69 -2.95
C LYS A 537 16.44 21.31 -3.12
N ASP A 538 17.34 22.13 -2.65
CA ASP A 538 18.80 22.01 -2.86
C ASP A 538 19.54 22.32 -1.56
N SER A 539 20.55 21.51 -1.22
CA SER A 539 21.42 21.75 -0.04
C SER A 539 22.85 21.33 -0.35
N THR A 540 23.82 22.04 0.25
CA THR A 540 25.25 21.67 0.16
C THR A 540 25.82 21.49 1.55
N PHE A 541 26.43 20.34 1.77
CA PHE A 541 27.06 19.95 3.03
C PHE A 541 28.57 19.88 2.87
N PHE A 542 29.29 20.33 3.90
CA PHE A 542 30.76 20.33 3.94
C PHE A 542 31.23 19.30 4.95
N ILE A 543 31.77 18.17 4.47
CA ILE A 543 32.16 17.04 5.30
C ILE A 543 33.68 16.90 5.28
N PRO A 544 34.38 17.09 6.42
CA PRO A 544 35.82 16.85 6.53
C PRO A 544 36.10 15.34 6.56
N THR A 545 37.18 14.91 5.87
CA THR A 545 37.70 13.53 5.90
C THR A 545 39.23 13.53 5.96
N GLY A 546 39.80 12.48 6.55
CA GLY A 546 41.25 12.25 6.51
C GLY A 546 41.79 11.75 5.16
N TYR A 547 40.91 11.45 4.21
CA TYR A 547 41.19 10.83 2.91
C TYR A 547 40.38 11.48 1.79
N LEU A 548 40.82 11.33 0.55
CA LEU A 548 40.05 11.72 -0.63
C LEU A 548 38.99 10.64 -0.94
N PRO A 549 37.71 10.94 -0.85
CA PRO A 549 36.67 9.97 -1.18
C PRO A 549 36.74 9.52 -2.65
N ARG A 550 36.68 8.25 -2.89
CA ARG A 550 36.56 7.63 -4.23
C ARG A 550 35.15 7.38 -4.65
N TYR A 551 34.27 7.18 -3.66
CA TYR A 551 32.85 6.98 -3.86
C TYR A 551 32.07 7.68 -2.75
N THR A 552 30.94 8.28 -3.11
CA THR A 552 30.02 8.96 -2.19
C THR A 552 28.60 8.51 -2.50
N ALA A 553 27.90 8.05 -1.48
CA ALA A 553 26.51 7.55 -1.61
C ALA A 553 25.56 8.21 -0.62
N LEU A 554 24.34 8.43 -1.02
CA LEU A 554 23.23 8.78 -0.14
C LEU A 554 22.49 7.52 0.28
N ASN A 555 22.01 7.53 1.54
CA ASN A 555 21.10 6.53 2.07
C ASN A 555 21.56 5.08 1.77
N TYR A 556 22.87 4.82 1.85
CA TYR A 556 23.47 3.55 1.40
C TYR A 556 22.88 2.34 2.12
N LYS A 557 22.58 2.48 3.41
CA LYS A 557 21.97 1.43 4.25
C LYS A 557 20.44 1.44 4.23
N GLN A 558 19.82 2.26 3.39
CA GLN A 558 18.36 2.41 3.31
C GLN A 558 17.72 2.77 4.66
N LYS A 559 18.31 3.73 5.38
CA LYS A 559 17.82 4.21 6.67
C LYS A 559 16.46 4.90 6.59
N ILE A 560 16.23 5.59 5.47
CA ILE A 560 14.95 6.23 5.15
C ILE A 560 14.43 5.71 3.81
N ILE A 561 13.15 5.94 3.54
CA ILE A 561 12.55 5.65 2.24
C ILE A 561 12.65 6.89 1.34
N ASP A 562 12.96 6.67 0.07
CA ASP A 562 13.03 7.69 -0.98
C ASP A 562 12.63 7.08 -2.33
N ALA A 563 12.40 7.90 -3.36
CA ALA A 563 12.04 7.41 -4.69
C ALA A 563 13.25 6.81 -5.45
N ILE A 564 14.07 6.02 -4.74
CA ILE A 564 15.22 5.29 -5.28
C ILE A 564 15.18 3.86 -4.77
N SER A 565 15.20 2.89 -5.67
CA SER A 565 15.53 1.52 -5.33
C SER A 565 16.96 1.21 -5.78
N SER A 566 17.76 0.60 -4.90
CA SER A 566 19.18 0.41 -5.18
C SER A 566 19.72 -0.91 -4.69
N GLU A 567 20.76 -1.38 -5.36
CA GLU A 567 21.47 -2.59 -4.97
C GLU A 567 22.97 -2.38 -5.15
N ALA A 568 23.77 -2.99 -4.27
CA ALA A 568 25.23 -2.89 -4.33
C ALA A 568 25.86 -4.28 -4.18
N HIS A 569 26.81 -4.60 -5.04
CA HIS A 569 27.57 -5.84 -5.02
C HIS A 569 29.07 -5.62 -5.18
N VAL A 570 29.84 -6.48 -4.54
CA VAL A 570 31.26 -6.59 -4.75
C VAL A 570 31.54 -7.69 -5.77
N LEU A 571 31.92 -7.30 -6.99
CA LEU A 571 32.22 -8.21 -8.08
C LEU A 571 33.69 -8.57 -8.06
N LYS A 572 34.04 -9.88 -8.05
CA LYS A 572 35.41 -10.39 -7.91
C LYS A 572 35.84 -11.28 -9.07
N SER A 573 34.91 -11.66 -9.92
CA SER A 573 35.14 -12.59 -11.04
C SER A 573 34.24 -12.28 -12.21
N THR A 574 34.53 -12.85 -13.35
CA THR A 574 33.64 -12.85 -14.52
C THR A 574 32.35 -13.59 -14.18
N GLY A 575 31.24 -13.19 -14.80
CA GLY A 575 29.93 -13.82 -14.61
C GLY A 575 28.78 -12.83 -14.61
N ILE A 576 27.58 -13.32 -14.31
CA ILE A 576 26.33 -12.56 -14.33
C ILE A 576 25.91 -12.26 -12.89
N THR A 577 25.55 -11.00 -12.62
CA THR A 577 24.99 -10.54 -11.34
C THR A 577 23.72 -9.76 -11.63
N ASN A 578 22.63 -10.15 -10.97
CA ASN A 578 21.37 -9.43 -11.03
C ASN A 578 21.33 -8.36 -9.94
N PHE A 579 20.96 -7.15 -10.32
CA PHE A 579 20.61 -6.03 -9.45
C PHE A 579 19.10 -5.87 -9.52
N SER A 580 18.40 -6.80 -8.86
CA SER A 580 16.94 -6.96 -9.01
C SER A 580 16.15 -5.72 -8.62
N ASN A 581 16.52 -5.09 -7.49
CA ASN A 581 15.87 -3.86 -7.04
C ASN A 581 16.20 -2.65 -7.93
N ALA A 582 17.26 -2.73 -8.74
CA ALA A 582 17.64 -1.69 -9.68
C ALA A 582 17.26 -1.99 -11.14
N PHE A 583 16.55 -3.08 -11.38
CA PHE A 583 16.08 -3.47 -12.73
C PHE A 583 17.21 -3.53 -13.78
N MET A 584 18.37 -4.01 -13.38
CA MET A 584 19.54 -4.17 -14.27
C MET A 584 20.28 -5.47 -13.96
N THR A 585 20.74 -6.13 -15.01
CA THR A 585 21.63 -7.29 -14.90
C THR A 585 23.00 -6.91 -15.44
N ILE A 586 24.08 -7.17 -14.70
CA ILE A 586 25.46 -6.95 -15.15
C ILE A 586 26.10 -8.26 -15.53
N THR A 587 26.80 -8.27 -16.67
CA THR A 587 27.70 -9.34 -17.07
C THR A 587 29.13 -8.81 -17.03
N VAL A 588 29.97 -9.36 -16.15
CA VAL A 588 31.40 -9.07 -16.09
C VAL A 588 32.13 -9.95 -17.08
N ASN A 589 32.74 -9.35 -18.09
CA ASN A 589 33.50 -10.05 -19.13
C ASN A 589 34.98 -10.18 -18.76
N SER A 590 35.53 -9.19 -18.06
CA SER A 590 36.91 -9.18 -17.54
C SER A 590 36.98 -8.31 -16.30
N ILE A 591 37.77 -8.71 -15.34
CA ILE A 591 38.04 -7.96 -14.12
C ILE A 591 39.44 -8.31 -13.63
N SER A 592 40.26 -7.30 -13.32
CA SER A 592 41.64 -7.46 -12.82
C SER A 592 41.74 -7.34 -11.30
N ASP A 593 40.70 -6.73 -10.67
CA ASP A 593 40.62 -6.52 -9.23
C ASP A 593 39.14 -6.42 -8.84
N SER A 594 38.83 -6.47 -7.54
CA SER A 594 37.47 -6.34 -7.03
C SER A 594 36.83 -4.99 -7.40
N ALA A 595 35.60 -4.99 -7.80
CA ALA A 595 34.80 -3.78 -8.06
C ALA A 595 33.61 -3.71 -7.11
N LEU A 596 33.45 -2.60 -6.39
CA LEU A 596 32.20 -2.26 -5.73
C LEU A 596 31.31 -1.53 -6.75
N ILE A 597 30.17 -2.12 -7.09
CA ILE A 597 29.20 -1.50 -8.00
C ILE A 597 27.89 -1.32 -7.24
N ARG A 598 27.38 -0.09 -7.24
CA ARG A 598 26.01 0.22 -6.83
C ARG A 598 25.23 0.71 -8.04
N ILE A 599 24.03 0.18 -8.22
CA ILE A 599 23.08 0.65 -9.21
C ILE A 599 21.86 1.21 -8.49
N GLU A 600 21.47 2.40 -8.89
CA GLU A 600 20.25 3.07 -8.47
C GLU A 600 19.27 3.10 -9.63
N HIS A 601 18.05 2.63 -9.40
CA HIS A 601 16.90 2.88 -10.26
C HIS A 601 16.12 4.04 -9.65
N ASN A 602 16.10 5.15 -10.34
CA ASN A 602 15.50 6.40 -9.90
C ASN A 602 14.07 6.46 -10.42
N TRP A 603 13.09 6.45 -9.53
CA TRP A 603 11.64 6.47 -9.83
C TRP A 603 11.13 7.91 -9.96
N THR A 604 11.77 8.69 -10.76
CA THR A 604 11.45 10.09 -10.99
C THR A 604 11.95 10.53 -12.36
N LYS A 605 11.44 11.66 -12.81
CA LYS A 605 11.90 12.30 -14.04
C LYS A 605 13.39 12.70 -13.92
N PRO A 606 14.26 12.36 -14.91
CA PRO A 606 15.61 12.87 -14.98
C PRO A 606 15.62 14.39 -15.17
N ASP A 607 16.76 15.03 -14.98
CA ASP A 607 16.92 16.44 -15.37
C ASP A 607 16.76 16.60 -16.89
N SER A 608 16.17 17.71 -17.30
CA SER A 608 15.95 18.00 -18.72
C SER A 608 17.26 18.13 -19.49
N LEU A 609 17.20 17.95 -20.80
CA LEU A 609 18.29 18.33 -21.71
C LEU A 609 18.66 19.78 -21.47
N LYS A 610 19.96 20.05 -21.39
CA LYS A 610 20.52 21.42 -21.34
C LYS A 610 20.53 22.01 -22.74
N ASP A 611 20.80 21.20 -23.74
CA ASP A 611 20.75 21.57 -25.17
C ASP A 611 19.46 21.06 -25.82
N ALA A 612 18.46 21.94 -25.92
CA ALA A 612 17.17 21.62 -26.52
C ALA A 612 17.26 21.24 -28.02
N SER A 613 18.36 21.55 -28.70
CA SER A 613 18.56 21.21 -30.10
C SER A 613 18.78 19.72 -30.35
N LYS A 614 19.05 18.94 -29.31
CA LYS A 614 19.28 17.49 -29.39
C LYS A 614 18.01 16.67 -29.73
N HIS A 615 16.82 17.26 -29.64
CA HIS A 615 15.53 16.66 -30.03
C HIS A 615 15.27 15.24 -29.47
N TYR A 616 15.52 15.03 -28.18
CA TYR A 616 15.16 13.81 -27.48
C TYR A 616 14.03 14.08 -26.47
N GLN A 617 13.07 13.14 -26.42
CA GLN A 617 12.10 13.06 -25.34
C GLN A 617 12.63 12.05 -24.31
N LEU A 618 12.97 12.51 -23.13
CA LEU A 618 13.45 11.65 -22.03
C LEU A 618 12.29 10.90 -21.37
N SER A 619 12.58 9.74 -20.78
CA SER A 619 11.63 9.06 -19.87
C SER A 619 11.16 10.02 -18.78
N THR A 620 9.87 9.99 -18.45
CA THR A 620 9.28 10.79 -17.38
C THR A 620 9.25 10.06 -16.05
N ASN A 621 9.46 8.73 -16.06
CA ASN A 621 9.18 7.88 -14.92
C ASN A 621 10.45 7.30 -14.27
N ARG A 622 11.55 7.16 -15.04
CA ARG A 622 12.74 6.45 -14.55
C ARG A 622 14.03 6.76 -15.28
N TYR A 623 15.15 6.59 -14.56
CA TYR A 623 16.51 6.55 -15.09
C TYR A 623 17.42 5.74 -14.15
N TRP A 624 18.59 5.34 -14.61
CA TRP A 624 19.55 4.56 -13.83
C TRP A 624 20.79 5.35 -13.54
N LYS A 625 21.41 5.10 -12.37
CA LYS A 625 22.75 5.56 -12.04
C LYS A 625 23.61 4.35 -11.69
N VAL A 626 24.75 4.23 -12.34
CA VAL A 626 25.80 3.25 -12.06
C VAL A 626 26.96 3.99 -11.42
N ASP A 627 27.34 3.59 -10.21
CA ASP A 627 28.40 4.23 -9.45
C ASP A 627 29.14 3.22 -8.56
N GLY A 628 30.22 3.62 -7.91
CA GLY A 628 30.98 2.76 -7.01
C GLY A 628 32.47 2.95 -7.10
N ILE A 629 33.23 1.90 -6.75
CA ILE A 629 34.69 1.86 -6.92
C ILE A 629 35.00 0.85 -8.04
N ILE A 630 35.24 1.38 -9.23
CA ILE A 630 35.36 0.63 -10.46
C ILE A 630 36.79 0.66 -10.92
N PRO A 631 37.55 -0.47 -10.90
CA PRO A 631 38.92 -0.53 -11.39
C PRO A 631 38.95 -0.37 -12.92
N SER A 632 40.04 0.21 -13.43
CA SER A 632 40.24 0.46 -14.87
C SER A 632 40.22 -0.81 -15.73
N GLY A 633 40.49 -1.98 -15.13
CA GLY A 633 40.46 -3.29 -15.79
C GLY A 633 39.11 -3.97 -15.84
N LEU A 634 38.04 -3.34 -15.32
CA LEU A 634 36.70 -3.89 -15.43
C LEU A 634 36.16 -3.69 -16.83
N VAL A 635 35.78 -4.79 -17.47
CA VAL A 635 34.98 -4.79 -18.70
C VAL A 635 33.67 -5.47 -18.41
N ALA A 636 32.58 -4.72 -18.47
CA ALA A 636 31.25 -5.24 -18.15
C ALA A 636 30.21 -4.66 -19.10
N SER A 637 29.13 -5.45 -19.31
CA SER A 637 27.91 -5.02 -19.98
C SER A 637 26.75 -4.96 -18.99
N GLY A 638 25.80 -4.04 -19.24
CA GLY A 638 24.57 -3.89 -18.46
C GLY A 638 23.36 -4.20 -19.31
N LYS A 639 22.36 -4.91 -18.77
CA LYS A 639 21.11 -5.19 -19.47
C LYS A 639 19.93 -4.63 -18.71
N ILE A 640 19.12 -3.82 -19.39
CA ILE A 640 17.84 -3.29 -18.89
C ILE A 640 16.71 -3.69 -19.82
N THR A 641 15.48 -3.77 -19.32
CA THR A 641 14.28 -4.02 -20.09
C THR A 641 13.46 -2.75 -20.26
N TYR A 642 12.79 -2.61 -21.40
CA TYR A 642 11.77 -1.60 -21.61
C TYR A 642 10.42 -2.24 -21.95
N ASP A 643 9.34 -1.60 -21.53
CA ASP A 643 7.98 -2.03 -21.76
C ASP A 643 7.04 -0.82 -21.85
N GLY A 644 6.63 -0.49 -23.07
CA GLY A 644 5.72 0.60 -23.40
C GLY A 644 4.25 0.20 -23.49
N ARG A 645 3.87 -1.00 -23.08
CA ARG A 645 2.47 -1.45 -23.11
C ARG A 645 1.68 -0.80 -21.97
N LYS A 646 0.39 -0.58 -22.18
CA LYS A 646 -0.56 -0.10 -21.15
C LYS A 646 -1.22 -1.29 -20.41
N ILE A 647 -0.49 -2.34 -20.08
CA ILE A 647 -1.03 -3.48 -19.34
C ILE A 647 -0.68 -3.30 -17.88
N SER A 648 -1.67 -3.22 -17.02
CA SER A 648 -1.48 -3.28 -15.58
C SER A 648 -1.08 -4.71 -15.17
N PHE A 649 -0.16 -4.86 -14.24
CA PHE A 649 0.19 -6.09 -13.50
C PHE A 649 1.16 -7.09 -14.14
N ALA A 650 1.81 -6.81 -15.27
CA ALA A 650 2.84 -7.70 -15.83
C ALA A 650 4.16 -6.97 -16.03
N GLY A 651 5.17 -7.29 -15.22
CA GLY A 651 6.54 -6.77 -15.37
C GLY A 651 6.62 -5.24 -15.30
N ASN A 652 7.28 -4.62 -16.29
CA ASN A 652 7.51 -3.16 -16.34
C ASN A 652 6.51 -2.43 -17.25
N SER A 653 5.34 -3.01 -17.50
CA SER A 653 4.46 -2.65 -18.61
C SER A 653 4.02 -1.19 -18.68
N TYR A 654 3.88 -0.47 -17.54
CA TYR A 654 3.45 0.94 -17.58
C TYR A 654 4.62 1.93 -17.55
N LEU A 655 5.82 1.52 -17.15
CA LEU A 655 6.95 2.42 -16.85
C LEU A 655 7.40 3.24 -18.06
N ASP A 656 7.32 2.67 -19.25
CA ASP A 656 7.74 3.33 -20.49
C ASP A 656 6.55 3.64 -21.40
N HIS A 657 5.29 3.50 -20.91
CA HIS A 657 4.10 3.71 -21.72
C HIS A 657 4.02 5.14 -22.28
N ASP A 658 4.28 6.13 -21.44
CA ASP A 658 4.25 7.55 -21.83
C ASP A 658 5.41 7.93 -22.76
N LEU A 659 6.50 7.18 -22.70
CA LEU A 659 7.67 7.35 -23.58
C LEU A 659 7.42 6.70 -24.94
N ILE A 660 6.96 5.44 -24.96
CA ILE A 660 6.80 4.62 -26.17
C ILE A 660 5.32 4.65 -26.60
N VAL A 661 4.82 5.83 -26.99
CA VAL A 661 3.43 6.00 -27.42
C VAL A 661 3.15 5.27 -28.74
N GLY A 662 4.05 5.39 -29.71
CA GLY A 662 3.94 4.77 -31.05
C GLY A 662 4.82 3.53 -31.21
N LYS A 663 5.75 3.59 -32.16
CA LYS A 663 6.73 2.53 -32.45
C LYS A 663 7.97 2.72 -31.58
N GLU A 664 8.57 1.60 -31.21
CA GLU A 664 9.81 1.57 -30.43
C GLU A 664 11.10 1.79 -31.23
N ASP A 665 10.99 1.93 -32.56
CA ASP A 665 12.14 2.06 -33.47
C ASP A 665 13.07 3.23 -33.08
N SER A 666 12.47 4.34 -32.67
CA SER A 666 13.17 5.56 -32.26
C SER A 666 13.65 5.56 -30.81
N LEU A 667 13.41 4.47 -30.06
CA LEU A 667 13.91 4.34 -28.70
C LEU A 667 15.42 4.23 -28.69
N VAL A 668 16.08 5.07 -27.93
CA VAL A 668 17.54 5.17 -27.78
C VAL A 668 17.92 5.23 -26.31
N LEU A 669 19.20 4.96 -26.03
CA LEU A 669 19.80 5.14 -24.73
C LEU A 669 20.64 6.40 -24.72
N LEU A 670 20.40 7.28 -23.76
CA LEU A 670 21.27 8.42 -23.50
C LEU A 670 22.07 8.19 -22.21
N TYR A 671 23.20 8.85 -22.14
CA TYR A 671 24.14 8.77 -21.03
C TYR A 671 24.66 10.16 -20.68
N ARG A 672 24.99 10.35 -19.41
CA ARG A 672 25.80 11.47 -18.91
C ARG A 672 26.72 11.00 -17.77
N VAL A 673 27.86 11.62 -17.62
CA VAL A 673 28.84 11.22 -16.59
C VAL A 673 28.40 11.56 -15.19
N ASN A 674 27.60 12.60 -15.01
CA ASN A 674 27.00 13.05 -13.75
C ASN A 674 25.90 14.07 -14.02
N ALA A 675 25.18 14.51 -12.99
CA ALA A 675 24.10 15.50 -13.06
C ALA A 675 24.56 16.88 -13.61
N GLY A 676 25.85 17.21 -13.49
CA GLY A 676 26.46 18.41 -14.06
C GLY A 676 26.64 18.40 -15.58
N ALA A 677 26.63 17.24 -16.23
CA ALA A 677 26.73 17.08 -17.67
C ALA A 677 25.35 17.10 -18.37
N ASP A 678 25.37 17.29 -19.68
CA ASP A 678 24.16 17.10 -20.49
C ASP A 678 24.02 15.64 -20.94
N TRP A 679 22.82 15.27 -21.34
CA TRP A 679 22.52 13.95 -21.90
C TRP A 679 23.00 13.86 -23.33
N ASP A 680 23.80 12.82 -23.62
CA ASP A 680 24.30 12.52 -24.95
C ASP A 680 23.87 11.11 -25.39
N LEU A 681 23.77 10.91 -26.71
CA LEU A 681 23.49 9.59 -27.27
C LEU A 681 24.62 8.62 -26.90
N TYR A 682 24.25 7.57 -26.19
CA TYR A 682 25.19 6.48 -25.90
C TYR A 682 25.24 5.54 -27.10
N THR A 683 26.38 5.38 -27.72
CA THR A 683 26.49 4.61 -28.98
C THR A 683 26.91 3.16 -28.77
N SER A 684 27.44 2.80 -27.58
CA SER A 684 27.88 1.44 -27.27
C SER A 684 26.78 0.65 -26.59
N TYR A 685 25.68 0.44 -27.29
CA TYR A 685 24.60 -0.42 -26.84
C TYR A 685 23.95 -1.18 -28.00
N THR A 686 23.36 -2.32 -27.67
CA THR A 686 22.55 -3.13 -28.58
C THR A 686 21.09 -3.11 -28.10
N LYS A 687 20.16 -2.75 -28.99
CA LYS A 687 18.72 -2.85 -28.75
C LYS A 687 18.19 -4.15 -29.35
N THR A 688 17.54 -4.97 -28.52
CA THR A 688 16.85 -6.18 -28.97
C THR A 688 15.37 -5.99 -28.74
N MET A 689 14.59 -5.89 -29.79
CA MET A 689 13.13 -5.84 -29.76
C MET A 689 12.58 -7.24 -29.53
N GLY A 690 11.42 -7.33 -28.84
CA GLY A 690 10.68 -8.58 -28.69
C GLY A 690 10.09 -9.02 -30.05
N ASN A 691 8.89 -8.59 -30.36
CA ASN A 691 8.31 -8.65 -31.68
C ASN A 691 8.26 -7.24 -32.31
N VAL A 692 8.08 -7.16 -33.59
CA VAL A 692 7.96 -5.86 -34.26
C VAL A 692 6.75 -5.09 -33.74
N ASN A 693 7.00 -3.92 -33.20
CA ASN A 693 5.98 -3.00 -32.63
C ASN A 693 5.18 -3.55 -31.45
N ASP A 694 5.71 -4.47 -30.66
CA ASP A 694 5.09 -4.89 -29.39
C ASP A 694 5.44 -3.98 -28.21
N LYS A 695 6.29 -2.99 -28.44
CA LYS A 695 6.77 -1.99 -27.48
C LYS A 695 7.59 -2.60 -26.33
N THR A 696 8.08 -3.80 -26.49
CA THR A 696 8.87 -4.50 -25.47
C THR A 696 10.23 -4.93 -26.00
N GLY A 697 11.21 -4.97 -25.13
CA GLY A 697 12.53 -5.45 -25.47
C GLY A 697 13.58 -5.16 -24.42
N THR A 698 14.83 -5.26 -24.86
CA THR A 698 15.99 -5.03 -23.98
C THR A 698 16.98 -4.08 -24.62
N ILE A 699 17.66 -3.32 -23.78
CA ILE A 699 18.86 -2.55 -24.10
C ILE A 699 20.03 -3.22 -23.39
N THR A 700 21.00 -3.70 -24.14
CA THR A 700 22.30 -4.16 -23.62
C THR A 700 23.31 -3.03 -23.79
N ILE A 701 23.81 -2.52 -22.70
CA ILE A 701 24.88 -1.53 -22.63
C ILE A 701 26.19 -2.29 -22.81
N ASP A 702 26.75 -2.32 -23.99
CA ASP A 702 27.86 -3.20 -24.36
C ASP A 702 29.18 -2.84 -23.66
N SER A 703 29.36 -1.58 -23.31
CA SER A 703 30.52 -1.06 -22.55
C SER A 703 30.05 -0.16 -21.43
N MET A 704 29.63 -0.79 -20.31
CA MET A 704 29.07 -0.07 -19.17
C MET A 704 30.11 0.84 -18.52
N LYS A 705 29.71 2.06 -18.17
CA LYS A 705 30.53 3.07 -17.47
C LYS A 705 29.79 3.58 -16.25
N ALA A 706 30.53 4.11 -15.27
CA ALA A 706 29.93 4.91 -14.22
C ALA A 706 29.27 6.15 -14.80
N GLY A 707 28.09 6.53 -14.28
CA GLY A 707 27.31 7.65 -14.76
C GLY A 707 25.82 7.33 -14.78
N GLU A 708 25.04 8.16 -15.45
CA GLU A 708 23.61 8.04 -15.53
C GLU A 708 23.14 7.63 -16.93
N TYR A 709 22.12 6.78 -16.97
CA TYR A 709 21.53 6.25 -18.19
C TYR A 709 20.02 6.49 -18.19
N VAL A 710 19.48 6.92 -19.35
CA VAL A 710 18.04 7.15 -19.51
C VAL A 710 17.56 6.65 -20.87
N LEU A 711 16.36 6.08 -20.88
CA LEU A 711 15.63 5.79 -22.11
C LEU A 711 15.06 7.09 -22.68
N ALA A 712 15.18 7.27 -23.99
CA ALA A 712 14.64 8.43 -24.69
C ALA A 712 14.08 8.05 -26.06
N MET A 713 13.08 8.79 -26.52
CA MET A 713 12.65 8.73 -27.93
C MET A 713 13.41 9.80 -28.71
N LYS A 714 14.01 9.40 -29.81
CA LYS A 714 14.54 10.35 -30.78
C LYS A 714 13.36 10.96 -31.52
N ASN A 715 13.04 12.20 -31.20
CA ASN A 715 12.14 12.97 -32.01
C ASN A 715 12.88 13.26 -33.31
N SER A 716 12.37 12.75 -34.43
CA SER A 716 12.78 13.35 -35.71
C SER A 716 12.60 14.84 -35.51
N PRO A 717 13.59 15.71 -35.86
CA PRO A 717 13.27 17.12 -36.00
C PRO A 717 12.01 17.08 -36.84
N LEU A 718 10.87 17.57 -36.29
CA LEU A 718 9.75 17.93 -37.13
C LEU A 718 10.46 18.65 -38.26
N ALA A 719 10.45 18.02 -39.47
CA ALA A 719 11.01 18.69 -40.65
C ALA A 719 10.47 20.09 -40.48
N THR A 720 11.32 21.09 -40.20
CA THR A 720 10.88 22.44 -39.94
C THR A 720 10.01 22.68 -41.11
N ALA A 721 8.69 22.59 -40.88
CA ALA A 721 7.75 22.91 -41.92
C ALA A 721 8.28 24.25 -42.33
N PRO A 722 8.80 24.40 -43.56
CA PRO A 722 9.57 25.60 -43.96
C PRO A 722 8.75 26.72 -43.39
N ALA A 723 9.36 27.57 -42.54
CA ALA A 723 8.67 28.58 -41.75
C ALA A 723 7.61 29.11 -42.66
N LEU A 724 6.34 28.73 -42.39
CA LEU A 724 5.25 29.03 -43.31
C LEU A 724 5.35 30.52 -43.46
N LYS A 725 5.96 30.95 -44.59
CA LYS A 725 5.83 32.29 -45.03
C LYS A 725 4.34 32.54 -45.01
N ASN A 726 3.96 33.47 -44.19
CA ASN A 726 2.59 33.85 -43.85
C ASN A 726 1.83 34.42 -45.07
N GLU A 727 1.87 33.71 -46.21
CA GLU A 727 1.38 34.19 -47.50
C GLU A 727 0.55 33.15 -48.25
N ASN A 728 -0.33 32.42 -47.58
CA ASN A 728 -1.55 31.80 -48.14
C ASN A 728 -2.33 31.15 -47.03
N LYS A 729 -2.93 31.98 -46.14
CA LYS A 729 -3.95 31.47 -45.25
C LYS A 729 -5.24 31.27 -46.05
N GLU A 730 -5.61 30.01 -46.26
CA GLU A 730 -6.92 29.65 -46.84
C GLU A 730 -8.08 30.04 -45.93
N TYR A 731 -7.78 30.34 -44.66
CA TYR A 731 -8.79 30.69 -43.63
C TYR A 731 -8.26 31.76 -42.68
N LYS A 732 -9.18 32.59 -42.16
CA LYS A 732 -8.95 33.52 -41.04
C LYS A 732 -9.99 33.27 -39.96
N ILE A 733 -9.58 33.35 -38.68
CA ILE A 733 -10.49 33.29 -37.55
C ILE A 733 -10.29 34.54 -36.71
N TYR A 734 -11.39 35.30 -36.53
CA TYR A 734 -11.35 36.55 -35.79
C TYR A 734 -12.70 36.87 -35.14
N PRO A 735 -12.71 37.69 -34.06
CA PRO A 735 -11.53 38.09 -33.28
C PRO A 735 -10.86 36.91 -32.55
N ASN A 736 -9.60 37.07 -32.14
CA ASN A 736 -8.89 36.10 -31.31
C ASN A 736 -7.92 36.87 -30.39
N PRO A 737 -8.25 37.08 -29.12
CA PRO A 737 -9.37 36.50 -28.36
C PRO A 737 -10.75 36.87 -28.88
N ALA A 738 -11.72 35.95 -28.71
CA ALA A 738 -13.11 36.15 -29.02
C ALA A 738 -13.95 36.27 -27.73
N GLY A 739 -14.95 37.14 -27.74
CA GLY A 739 -15.97 37.21 -26.69
C GLY A 739 -17.15 36.27 -27.00
N ASN A 740 -18.32 36.84 -27.22
CA ASN A 740 -19.57 36.09 -27.48
C ASN A 740 -19.71 35.51 -28.89
N LYS A 741 -18.86 35.85 -29.82
CA LYS A 741 -18.84 35.29 -31.20
C LYS A 741 -17.48 35.38 -31.86
N LEU A 742 -17.24 34.45 -32.76
CA LEU A 742 -16.07 34.44 -33.64
C LEU A 742 -16.52 34.20 -35.10
N THR A 743 -15.74 34.70 -36.05
CA THR A 743 -15.96 34.48 -37.47
C THR A 743 -14.83 33.69 -38.07
N ILE A 744 -15.17 32.63 -38.80
CA ILE A 744 -14.26 31.83 -39.60
C ILE A 744 -14.46 32.22 -41.05
N GLU A 745 -13.53 32.97 -41.62
CA GLU A 745 -13.55 33.46 -43.02
C GLU A 745 -12.76 32.49 -43.91
N LEU A 746 -13.42 31.97 -44.94
CA LEU A 746 -12.84 31.11 -45.97
C LEU A 746 -12.31 32.02 -47.10
N LEU A 747 -10.97 32.04 -47.31
CA LEU A 747 -10.37 32.88 -48.33
C LEU A 747 -10.60 32.27 -49.72
N LYS A 748 -10.83 33.11 -50.74
CA LYS A 748 -11.24 32.78 -52.13
C LYS A 748 -10.22 31.83 -52.78
N ASN A 749 -10.40 30.54 -52.70
CA ASN A 749 -9.98 29.47 -53.60
C ASN A 749 -10.51 28.08 -53.12
N ALA A 750 -11.30 28.09 -52.06
CA ALA A 750 -11.87 26.87 -51.48
C ALA A 750 -13.31 26.66 -52.01
N ASN A 751 -13.46 26.30 -53.28
CA ASN A 751 -14.73 25.80 -53.80
C ASN A 751 -15.09 24.40 -53.29
N ASN A 752 -14.79 24.13 -52.04
CA ASN A 752 -14.83 22.74 -51.55
C ASN A 752 -15.48 22.66 -50.18
N ASN A 753 -16.30 21.67 -49.98
CA ASN A 753 -16.94 21.34 -48.75
C ASN A 753 -15.91 21.06 -47.64
N SER A 754 -16.10 21.70 -46.48
CA SER A 754 -15.20 21.51 -45.31
C SER A 754 -16.02 21.24 -44.05
N ASP A 755 -15.55 20.34 -43.24
CA ASP A 755 -16.03 20.14 -41.88
C ASP A 755 -15.18 21.01 -40.93
N ILE A 756 -15.84 21.69 -39.99
CA ILE A 756 -15.22 22.54 -38.98
C ILE A 756 -15.64 22.04 -37.63
N ASP A 757 -14.69 21.47 -36.88
CA ASP A 757 -14.88 20.98 -35.54
C ASP A 757 -14.21 21.90 -34.55
N ILE A 758 -14.87 22.19 -33.43
CA ILE A 758 -14.32 23.04 -32.37
C ILE A 758 -14.27 22.24 -31.08
N TYR A 759 -13.08 22.15 -30.53
CA TYR A 759 -12.78 21.38 -29.32
C TYR A 759 -12.26 22.28 -28.20
N ASP A 760 -12.52 21.91 -26.93
CA ASP A 760 -11.88 22.54 -25.79
C ASP A 760 -10.45 22.01 -25.58
N SER A 761 -9.76 22.51 -24.56
CA SER A 761 -8.40 22.07 -24.19
C SER A 761 -8.31 20.59 -23.76
N ASN A 762 -9.42 19.94 -23.43
CA ASN A 762 -9.52 18.53 -23.07
C ASN A 762 -9.93 17.63 -24.24
N LEU A 763 -9.96 18.18 -25.48
CA LEU A 763 -10.39 17.51 -26.71
C LEU A 763 -11.88 17.08 -26.67
N LYS A 764 -12.71 17.75 -25.88
CA LYS A 764 -14.16 17.59 -25.94
C LYS A 764 -14.69 18.42 -27.09
N LEU A 765 -15.45 17.82 -28.01
CA LEU A 765 -16.12 18.52 -29.10
C LEU A 765 -17.18 19.46 -28.53
N TYR A 766 -17.09 20.74 -28.89
CA TYR A 766 -18.03 21.79 -28.53
C TYR A 766 -19.07 22.03 -29.62
N GLU A 767 -18.59 22.18 -30.84
CA GLU A 767 -19.43 22.47 -31.98
C GLU A 767 -18.90 21.80 -33.25
N ASN A 768 -19.79 21.50 -34.18
CA ASN A 768 -19.46 20.94 -35.49
C ASN A 768 -20.27 21.64 -36.56
N TYR A 769 -19.63 22.10 -37.61
CA TYR A 769 -20.24 22.77 -38.75
C TYR A 769 -19.76 22.13 -40.05
N ARG A 770 -20.69 22.07 -41.01
CA ARG A 770 -20.36 21.69 -42.41
C ARG A 770 -20.59 22.86 -43.30
N VAL A 771 -19.54 23.37 -43.92
CA VAL A 771 -19.61 24.45 -44.91
C VAL A 771 -19.68 23.85 -46.30
N GLN A 772 -20.65 24.29 -47.14
CA GLN A 772 -20.87 23.77 -48.50
C GLN A 772 -21.02 24.94 -49.49
N GLY A 773 -20.42 24.78 -50.67
CA GLY A 773 -20.61 25.70 -51.80
C GLY A 773 -19.94 27.07 -51.63
N GLU A 774 -20.63 28.15 -51.95
CA GLU A 774 -20.11 29.54 -52.00
C GLU A 774 -20.12 30.27 -50.64
N GLN A 775 -20.33 29.59 -49.55
CA GLN A 775 -20.37 30.23 -48.24
C GLN A 775 -18.94 30.62 -47.79
N ASN A 776 -18.64 31.92 -47.77
CA ASN A 776 -17.29 32.42 -47.48
C ASN A 776 -17.05 32.73 -45.99
N ASN A 777 -18.08 32.81 -45.17
CA ASN A 777 -17.96 33.14 -43.73
C ASN A 777 -18.91 32.29 -42.91
N LEU A 778 -18.39 31.76 -41.78
CA LEU A 778 -19.14 31.09 -40.73
C LEU A 778 -19.01 31.91 -39.45
N THR A 779 -20.12 32.39 -38.91
CA THR A 779 -20.13 33.03 -37.59
C THR A 779 -20.57 31.99 -36.55
N VAL A 780 -19.77 31.81 -35.55
CA VAL A 780 -19.99 30.87 -34.44
C VAL A 780 -20.30 31.69 -33.19
N SER A 781 -21.37 31.32 -32.48
CA SER A 781 -21.65 31.90 -31.17
C SER A 781 -20.83 31.18 -30.13
N SER A 782 -20.07 31.91 -29.34
CA SER A 782 -19.34 31.42 -28.17
C SER A 782 -20.01 31.85 -26.85
N GLU A 783 -21.22 32.36 -26.92
CA GLU A 783 -22.01 32.72 -25.76
C GLU A 783 -22.28 31.48 -24.88
N GLY A 784 -21.90 31.55 -23.58
CA GLY A 784 -22.00 30.46 -22.66
C GLY A 784 -20.84 29.44 -22.70
N TRP A 785 -19.84 29.65 -23.55
CA TRP A 785 -18.61 28.86 -23.49
C TRP A 785 -17.74 29.35 -22.32
N PRO A 786 -17.08 28.44 -21.55
CA PRO A 786 -16.10 28.88 -20.58
C PRO A 786 -14.94 29.67 -21.19
N ASP A 787 -14.44 30.67 -20.49
CA ASP A 787 -13.20 31.34 -20.89
C ASP A 787 -12.05 30.33 -20.92
N GLY A 788 -11.26 30.34 -22.02
CA GLY A 788 -10.20 29.37 -22.16
C GLY A 788 -9.68 29.19 -23.58
N ILE A 789 -8.90 28.15 -23.77
CA ILE A 789 -8.29 27.77 -25.05
C ILE A 789 -9.18 26.74 -25.75
N TYR A 790 -9.44 27.00 -27.01
CA TYR A 790 -10.15 26.10 -27.92
C TYR A 790 -9.33 25.87 -29.19
N PHE A 791 -9.61 24.75 -29.87
CA PHE A 791 -8.98 24.37 -31.12
C PHE A 791 -10.06 24.25 -32.22
N VAL A 792 -9.91 25.04 -33.29
CA VAL A 792 -10.73 24.94 -34.48
C VAL A 792 -9.99 24.07 -35.49
N ILE A 793 -10.58 22.93 -35.83
CA ILE A 793 -10.06 21.98 -36.82
C ILE A 793 -10.91 22.06 -38.08
N ILE A 794 -10.30 22.40 -39.20
CA ILE A 794 -10.94 22.54 -40.51
C ILE A 794 -10.45 21.43 -41.41
N THR A 795 -11.33 20.52 -41.82
CA THR A 795 -10.99 19.38 -42.69
C THR A 795 -11.63 19.56 -44.07
N HIS A 796 -10.83 19.63 -45.08
CA HIS A 796 -11.23 19.83 -46.46
C HIS A 796 -11.59 18.50 -47.15
N HIS A 797 -12.81 18.36 -47.64
CA HIS A 797 -13.31 17.07 -48.13
C HIS A 797 -12.60 16.56 -49.40
N VAL A 798 -12.13 17.45 -50.29
CA VAL A 798 -11.50 17.02 -51.55
C VAL A 798 -10.03 16.72 -51.40
N THR A 799 -9.30 17.56 -50.67
CA THR A 799 -7.85 17.40 -50.48
C THR A 799 -7.49 16.55 -49.26
N GLN A 800 -8.45 16.26 -48.37
CA GLN A 800 -8.23 15.56 -47.10
C GLN A 800 -7.21 16.30 -46.22
N GLN A 801 -6.94 17.57 -46.48
CA GLN A 801 -6.06 18.37 -45.63
C GLN A 801 -6.83 18.85 -44.42
N THR A 802 -6.17 18.78 -43.28
CA THR A 802 -6.69 19.25 -42.00
C THR A 802 -5.81 20.38 -41.49
N ILE A 803 -6.44 21.49 -41.13
CA ILE A 803 -5.79 22.66 -40.52
C ILE A 803 -6.31 22.81 -39.10
N MET A 804 -5.41 23.02 -38.14
CA MET A 804 -5.78 23.31 -36.75
C MET A 804 -5.34 24.73 -36.41
N GLN A 805 -6.27 25.52 -35.83
CA GLN A 805 -5.99 26.85 -35.33
C GLN A 805 -6.43 26.98 -33.87
N LYS A 806 -5.52 27.44 -33.01
CA LYS A 806 -5.82 27.77 -31.61
C LYS A 806 -6.56 29.10 -31.54
N ILE A 807 -7.65 29.14 -30.79
CA ILE A 807 -8.38 30.37 -30.44
C ILE A 807 -8.48 30.52 -28.93
N ILE A 808 -8.71 31.73 -28.47
CA ILE A 808 -8.92 32.05 -27.06
C ILE A 808 -10.31 32.65 -26.94
N ILE A 809 -11.14 32.13 -26.02
CA ILE A 809 -12.40 32.72 -25.62
C ILE A 809 -12.17 33.49 -24.33
N ASN A 810 -12.53 34.79 -24.34
CA ASN A 810 -12.40 35.66 -23.17
C ASN A 810 -13.54 36.69 -23.19
N HIS A 811 -14.57 36.48 -22.38
CA HIS A 811 -15.75 37.33 -22.30
C HIS A 811 -15.49 38.62 -21.52
N GLN A 812 -14.39 38.72 -20.76
CA GLN A 812 -14.08 39.90 -19.94
C GLN A 812 -13.45 41.06 -20.74
N GLU A 813 -12.78 40.79 -21.86
CA GLU A 813 -12.16 41.84 -22.69
C GLU A 813 -13.16 42.58 -23.61
N HIS A 814 -14.37 42.05 -23.83
CA HIS A 814 -15.35 42.58 -24.75
C HIS A 814 -16.65 43.10 -24.10
N ALA A 815 -16.63 43.33 -22.79
CA ALA A 815 -17.78 43.88 -22.04
C ALA A 815 -17.93 45.40 -22.16
N ASN A 816 -17.05 46.09 -22.92
CA ASN A 816 -17.02 47.55 -23.10
C ASN A 816 -17.19 48.01 -24.56
N ASP A 817 -17.63 47.16 -25.51
CA ASP A 817 -18.00 47.56 -26.86
C ASP A 817 -19.52 47.44 -27.11
#